data_b402eb6d4c25c1e978535197704125bd
#
_entry.id   b402eb6d4c25c1e978535197704125bd
#
_cell.length_a   1.000
_cell.length_b   1.000
_cell.length_c   1.000
_cell.angle_alpha   90.00
_cell.angle_beta   90.00
_cell.angle_gamma   90.00
#
_symmetry.space_group_name_H-M   'P 1'
#
loop_
_entity.id
_entity.type
_entity.pdbx_description
1 polymer ?
#
loop_
_entity_poly.entity_id
_entity_poly.type
_entity_poly.pdbx_seq_one_letter_code
_entity_poly.pdbx_strand_id
1 'polypeptide(L)'
;MLGKLDWSAIPIDQPIPLIAAAIVMAAILATLLWAGIKGYFPYLWHEWITSVDHKRIGVMYVLLAMVMLLRGGTDAIMMRTQQAVAYQSPGYLPPEHYNQIFSAHGTIMIFFVAMPFVIGLMNLVVPLQLGVRDVAFPTLNSVGFWLTASGALLVNLSLVIGEFARTGWLPFPPLSELSYSPGVGVDYYAWALQISGIGTLVAGINLVTTVLKLRTRGMTYLRMPMFCWTTLASNLLIVAAFPILTATLAMLLLDRYLGFHFFTNEAGGNMMMFMNLIWAWGHPEVYILVLPAFGVFSEVVSTFSGKPLFGYRSMVLATMAICIISFMVWLHHFFTMGAGATVNAVFGIASMIIAVPTGVKIYNWLFTMYGGRIRFETPMLWAVGFMVTFIIGGLTGVLVAVPPADFQLHNSMFLVAHFHNVIIGGVLFGAFAGYTYWFPKAFGFRLHEGLGKAAFWFTLIGFYVTFMPLYVAGLLGMTRRLQHYDVAAWHPWMIVAAIGTGIISIGVVLQIVQFVVSIRHRDELRDRTGDPWDGRSLEWATASPPPVFNFAVTPDVTGEDAYWAAKQKAQEHGLETRKQDYRDIEMPRNSPTGIVCAFFATVMGFAMVWHIWWMVVLGGIGAFATFVVFAWRDHDEYVIPAAEVERIDRANIAERKSALSAVGAS
;
A
#
# COMPACT_ATOMS: atom_id res chain seq x y z
N MET A 1 -30.23 -10.96 -22.17
CA MET A 1 -28.85 -11.40 -22.36
C MET A 1 -27.84 -10.59 -21.55
N LEU A 2 -28.08 -9.29 -21.33
CA LEU A 2 -27.15 -8.39 -20.62
C LEU A 2 -27.49 -8.16 -19.12
N GLY A 3 -28.34 -9.01 -18.54
CA GLY A 3 -28.74 -8.90 -17.12
C GLY A 3 -29.42 -7.59 -16.81
N LYS A 4 -28.89 -6.83 -15.84
CA LYS A 4 -29.36 -5.48 -15.47
C LYS A 4 -28.71 -4.35 -16.28
N LEU A 5 -27.76 -4.67 -17.17
CA LEU A 5 -27.02 -3.67 -17.93
C LEU A 5 -27.87 -3.14 -19.10
N ASP A 6 -28.13 -1.85 -19.10
CA ASP A 6 -28.78 -1.12 -20.18
C ASP A 6 -28.12 0.25 -20.42
N TRP A 7 -28.63 1.02 -21.35
CA TRP A 7 -28.06 2.33 -21.70
C TRP A 7 -28.14 3.36 -20.58
N SER A 8 -29.07 3.23 -19.64
CA SER A 8 -29.20 4.12 -18.47
C SER A 8 -28.03 3.95 -17.47
N ALA A 9 -27.27 2.85 -17.61
CA ALA A 9 -26.07 2.63 -16.80
C ALA A 9 -24.93 3.62 -17.11
N ILE A 10 -24.98 4.31 -18.26
CA ILE A 10 -23.98 5.35 -18.58
C ILE A 10 -24.49 6.68 -18.05
N PRO A 11 -23.77 7.35 -17.09
CA PRO A 11 -24.25 8.56 -16.40
C PRO A 11 -24.15 9.81 -17.30
N ILE A 12 -24.83 9.83 -18.45
CA ILE A 12 -24.80 10.90 -19.44
C ILE A 12 -25.41 12.19 -18.90
N ASP A 13 -26.37 12.08 -18.01
CA ASP A 13 -27.08 13.17 -17.33
C ASP A 13 -26.30 13.78 -16.16
N GLN A 14 -25.18 13.16 -15.76
CA GLN A 14 -24.36 13.62 -14.65
C GLN A 14 -23.03 14.23 -15.15
N PRO A 15 -22.94 15.58 -15.21
CA PRO A 15 -21.80 16.23 -15.88
C PRO A 15 -20.44 15.96 -15.20
N ILE A 16 -20.39 15.85 -13.87
CA ILE A 16 -19.12 15.66 -13.15
C ILE A 16 -18.54 14.26 -13.40
N PRO A 17 -19.26 13.15 -13.18
CA PRO A 17 -18.77 11.81 -13.55
C PRO A 17 -18.45 11.68 -15.04
N LEU A 18 -19.26 12.25 -15.92
CA LEU A 18 -19.04 12.20 -17.36
C LEU A 18 -17.73 12.88 -17.79
N ILE A 19 -17.46 14.08 -17.26
CA ILE A 19 -16.20 14.81 -17.53
C ILE A 19 -15.02 14.02 -16.96
N ALA A 20 -15.12 13.51 -15.74
CA ALA A 20 -14.07 12.70 -15.12
C ALA A 20 -13.79 11.42 -15.94
N ALA A 21 -14.82 10.72 -16.36
CA ALA A 21 -14.71 9.53 -17.22
C ALA A 21 -14.07 9.88 -18.58
N ALA A 22 -14.48 10.98 -19.22
CA ALA A 22 -13.91 11.43 -20.48
C ALA A 22 -12.41 11.75 -20.37
N ILE A 23 -12.00 12.44 -19.29
CA ILE A 23 -10.58 12.75 -19.02
C ILE A 23 -9.77 11.45 -18.83
N VAL A 24 -10.25 10.51 -18.02
CA VAL A 24 -9.56 9.24 -17.77
C VAL A 24 -9.45 8.42 -19.06
N MET A 25 -10.54 8.29 -19.82
CA MET A 25 -10.55 7.57 -21.11
C MET A 25 -9.62 8.21 -22.13
N ALA A 26 -9.61 9.54 -22.24
CA ALA A 26 -8.71 10.27 -23.13
C ALA A 26 -7.23 10.04 -22.73
N ALA A 27 -6.91 10.06 -21.42
CA ALA A 27 -5.57 9.78 -20.92
C ALA A 27 -5.12 8.34 -21.22
N ILE A 28 -6.00 7.35 -21.03
CA ILE A 28 -5.73 5.94 -21.37
C ILE A 28 -5.47 5.80 -22.87
N LEU A 29 -6.36 6.33 -23.71
CA LEU A 29 -6.23 6.26 -25.18
C LEU A 29 -4.96 6.96 -25.65
N ALA A 30 -4.65 8.14 -25.14
CA ALA A 30 -3.41 8.86 -25.48
C ALA A 30 -2.16 8.05 -25.10
N THR A 31 -2.17 7.41 -23.92
CA THR A 31 -1.05 6.56 -23.47
C THR A 31 -0.89 5.32 -24.36
N LEU A 32 -1.99 4.65 -24.70
CA LEU A 32 -1.96 3.49 -25.58
C LEU A 32 -1.50 3.84 -27.00
N LEU A 33 -2.01 4.93 -27.55
CA LEU A 33 -1.58 5.44 -28.87
C LEU A 33 -0.09 5.80 -28.85
N TRP A 34 0.37 6.51 -27.84
CA TRP A 34 1.79 6.85 -27.68
C TRP A 34 2.67 5.60 -27.59
N ALA A 35 2.27 4.61 -26.79
CA ALA A 35 2.99 3.35 -26.66
C ALA A 35 3.01 2.57 -27.98
N GLY A 36 1.91 2.59 -28.73
CA GLY A 36 1.81 1.98 -30.06
C GLY A 36 2.70 2.65 -31.10
N ILE A 37 2.67 4.00 -31.17
CA ILE A 37 3.52 4.77 -32.09
C ILE A 37 5.02 4.55 -31.80
N LYS A 38 5.38 4.42 -30.51
CA LYS A 38 6.76 4.15 -30.07
C LYS A 38 7.18 2.69 -30.18
N GLY A 39 6.27 1.77 -30.53
CA GLY A 39 6.56 0.34 -30.62
C GLY A 39 6.83 -0.33 -29.28
N TYR A 40 6.30 0.21 -28.18
CA TYR A 40 6.59 -0.32 -26.83
C TYR A 40 5.78 -1.57 -26.46
N PHE A 41 4.74 -1.96 -27.20
CA PHE A 41 3.90 -3.11 -26.84
C PHE A 41 4.66 -4.43 -26.67
N PRO A 42 5.58 -4.85 -27.57
CA PRO A 42 6.36 -6.06 -27.36
C PRO A 42 7.21 -6.00 -26.07
N TYR A 43 7.87 -4.86 -25.83
CA TYR A 43 8.64 -4.64 -24.60
C TYR A 43 7.77 -4.71 -23.34
N LEU A 44 6.61 -4.02 -23.34
CA LEU A 44 5.68 -4.04 -22.21
C LEU A 44 5.14 -5.44 -21.96
N TRP A 45 4.82 -6.19 -23.03
CA TRP A 45 4.33 -7.56 -22.92
C TRP A 45 5.37 -8.49 -22.31
N HIS A 46 6.58 -8.53 -22.89
CA HIS A 46 7.60 -9.49 -22.48
C HIS A 46 8.29 -9.13 -21.16
N GLU A 47 8.48 -7.83 -20.89
CA GLU A 47 9.28 -7.39 -19.74
C GLU A 47 8.43 -7.05 -18.52
N TRP A 48 7.15 -6.66 -18.68
CA TRP A 48 6.31 -6.17 -17.61
C TRP A 48 5.03 -6.97 -17.41
N ILE A 49 4.19 -7.08 -18.46
CA ILE A 49 2.84 -7.67 -18.34
C ILE A 49 2.90 -9.15 -17.95
N THR A 50 3.83 -9.90 -18.54
CA THR A 50 4.02 -11.32 -18.25
C THR A 50 5.13 -11.60 -17.22
N SER A 51 5.73 -10.56 -16.64
CA SER A 51 6.85 -10.71 -15.71
C SER A 51 6.45 -11.48 -14.46
N VAL A 52 7.38 -12.35 -14.02
CA VAL A 52 7.33 -13.03 -12.72
C VAL A 52 8.45 -12.55 -11.79
N ASP A 53 9.35 -11.68 -12.26
CA ASP A 53 10.42 -11.07 -11.47
C ASP A 53 9.81 -10.22 -10.33
N HIS A 54 10.12 -10.55 -9.10
CA HIS A 54 9.60 -9.87 -7.92
C HIS A 54 9.86 -8.36 -7.92
N LYS A 55 10.98 -7.90 -8.50
CA LYS A 55 11.34 -6.47 -8.56
C LYS A 55 10.39 -5.71 -9.48
N ARG A 56 10.11 -6.25 -10.66
CA ARG A 56 9.18 -5.65 -11.63
C ARG A 56 7.74 -5.66 -11.09
N ILE A 57 7.33 -6.78 -10.49
CA ILE A 57 6.02 -6.87 -9.83
C ILE A 57 5.91 -5.83 -8.70
N GLY A 58 6.96 -5.68 -7.89
CA GLY A 58 7.01 -4.64 -6.86
C GLY A 58 6.83 -3.23 -7.43
N VAL A 59 7.53 -2.91 -8.52
CA VAL A 59 7.37 -1.62 -9.23
C VAL A 59 5.95 -1.46 -9.79
N MET A 60 5.36 -2.51 -10.38
CA MET A 60 3.97 -2.45 -10.88
C MET A 60 2.95 -2.17 -9.76
N TYR A 61 3.11 -2.77 -8.59
CA TYR A 61 2.30 -2.46 -7.41
C TYR A 61 2.42 -1.00 -6.99
N VAL A 62 3.65 -0.46 -6.91
CA VAL A 62 3.88 0.95 -6.56
C VAL A 62 3.28 1.89 -7.60
N LEU A 63 3.41 1.58 -8.90
CA LEU A 63 2.79 2.37 -9.97
C LEU A 63 1.27 2.35 -9.89
N LEU A 64 0.66 1.18 -9.66
CA LEU A 64 -0.79 1.07 -9.44
C LEU A 64 -1.22 1.96 -8.26
N ALA A 65 -0.52 1.88 -7.13
CA ALA A 65 -0.79 2.69 -5.95
C ALA A 65 -0.68 4.20 -6.24
N MET A 66 0.32 4.63 -7.01
CA MET A 66 0.48 6.05 -7.39
C MET A 66 -0.67 6.53 -8.29
N VAL A 67 -1.09 5.74 -9.27
CA VAL A 67 -2.24 6.07 -10.12
C VAL A 67 -3.51 6.18 -9.29
N MET A 68 -3.73 5.22 -8.40
CA MET A 68 -4.90 5.23 -7.52
C MET A 68 -4.83 6.35 -6.45
N LEU A 69 -3.63 6.76 -6.04
CA LEU A 69 -3.44 7.92 -5.16
C LEU A 69 -3.91 9.23 -5.85
N LEU A 70 -3.60 9.40 -7.13
CA LEU A 70 -4.09 10.56 -7.88
C LEU A 70 -5.62 10.54 -7.99
N ARG A 71 -6.21 9.35 -8.26
CA ARG A 71 -7.67 9.18 -8.34
C ARG A 71 -8.34 9.49 -6.98
N GLY A 72 -7.95 8.81 -5.91
CA GLY A 72 -8.52 9.00 -4.57
C GLY A 72 -8.16 10.37 -3.96
N GLY A 73 -7.01 10.94 -4.31
CA GLY A 73 -6.62 12.31 -3.95
C GLY A 73 -7.53 13.36 -4.59
N THR A 74 -7.95 13.17 -5.84
CA THR A 74 -8.95 14.02 -6.51
C THR A 74 -10.27 14.00 -5.76
N ASP A 75 -10.74 12.83 -5.33
CA ASP A 75 -11.95 12.71 -4.51
C ASP A 75 -11.82 13.49 -3.19
N ALA A 76 -10.66 13.45 -2.54
CA ALA A 76 -10.42 14.22 -1.31
C ALA A 76 -10.47 15.72 -1.54
N ILE A 77 -9.86 16.22 -2.64
CA ILE A 77 -9.91 17.63 -3.03
C ILE A 77 -11.35 18.05 -3.25
N MET A 78 -12.13 17.26 -3.99
CA MET A 78 -13.53 17.54 -4.26
C MET A 78 -14.36 17.62 -2.96
N MET A 79 -14.19 16.68 -2.04
CA MET A 79 -14.88 16.72 -0.74
C MET A 79 -14.50 17.94 0.10
N ARG A 80 -13.22 18.31 0.17
CA ARG A 80 -12.78 19.46 0.95
C ARG A 80 -13.26 20.78 0.35
N THR A 81 -13.24 20.90 -0.97
CA THR A 81 -13.80 22.06 -1.67
C THR A 81 -15.31 22.15 -1.42
N GLN A 82 -16.05 21.05 -1.51
CA GLN A 82 -17.47 21.00 -1.17
C GLN A 82 -17.74 21.53 0.25
N GLN A 83 -17.01 21.02 1.24
CA GLN A 83 -17.20 21.43 2.63
C GLN A 83 -16.82 22.89 2.88
N ALA A 84 -15.88 23.45 2.13
CA ALA A 84 -15.53 24.87 2.24
C ALA A 84 -16.61 25.80 1.71
N VAL A 85 -17.34 25.40 0.65
CA VAL A 85 -18.35 26.25 0.00
C VAL A 85 -19.81 25.92 0.40
N ALA A 86 -20.02 24.84 1.16
CA ALA A 86 -21.36 24.35 1.49
C ALA A 86 -21.85 24.81 2.88
N TYR A 87 -21.36 25.94 3.37
CA TYR A 87 -21.93 26.62 4.53
C TYR A 87 -23.19 27.40 4.11
N GLN A 88 -24.34 27.06 4.71
CA GLN A 88 -25.65 27.63 4.35
C GLN A 88 -25.95 27.58 2.84
N SER A 89 -25.44 26.56 2.16
CA SER A 89 -25.52 26.39 0.72
C SER A 89 -25.43 24.91 0.37
N PRO A 90 -26.09 24.41 -0.70
CA PRO A 90 -25.92 23.06 -1.17
C PRO A 90 -24.50 22.77 -1.72
N GLY A 91 -23.68 23.79 -1.96
CA GLY A 91 -22.40 23.65 -2.61
C GLY A 91 -22.53 23.25 -4.09
N TYR A 92 -21.53 22.53 -4.62
CA TYR A 92 -21.49 22.14 -6.04
C TYR A 92 -21.71 20.63 -6.29
N LEU A 93 -21.60 19.79 -5.24
CA LEU A 93 -21.80 18.35 -5.35
C LEU A 93 -23.20 17.97 -4.87
N PRO A 94 -24.01 17.27 -5.71
CA PRO A 94 -25.25 16.65 -5.24
C PRO A 94 -24.96 15.64 -4.11
N PRO A 95 -25.87 15.46 -3.13
CA PRO A 95 -25.67 14.56 -1.99
C PRO A 95 -25.33 13.13 -2.39
N GLU A 96 -26.00 12.58 -3.40
CA GLU A 96 -25.75 11.22 -3.90
C GLU A 96 -24.33 11.08 -4.47
N HIS A 97 -23.87 12.06 -5.22
CA HIS A 97 -22.53 12.06 -5.79
C HIS A 97 -21.46 12.26 -4.71
N TYR A 98 -21.71 13.15 -3.74
CA TYR A 98 -20.82 13.31 -2.58
C TYR A 98 -20.64 11.99 -1.81
N ASN A 99 -21.73 11.23 -1.59
CA ASN A 99 -21.67 9.94 -0.92
C ASN A 99 -20.87 8.89 -1.72
N GLN A 100 -20.98 8.88 -3.04
CA GLN A 100 -20.15 8.02 -3.89
C GLN A 100 -18.67 8.38 -3.81
N ILE A 101 -18.33 9.67 -3.95
CA ILE A 101 -16.93 10.17 -3.86
C ILE A 101 -16.33 9.84 -2.49
N PHE A 102 -17.06 10.10 -1.42
CA PHE A 102 -16.64 9.80 -0.06
C PHE A 102 -16.38 8.29 0.13
N SER A 103 -17.24 7.43 -0.37
CA SER A 103 -17.10 5.99 -0.30
C SER A 103 -15.93 5.49 -1.16
N ALA A 104 -15.81 6.02 -2.39
CA ALA A 104 -14.73 5.69 -3.31
C ALA A 104 -13.37 6.13 -2.77
N HIS A 105 -13.25 7.36 -2.23
CA HIS A 105 -12.04 7.84 -1.60
C HIS A 105 -11.52 6.88 -0.53
N GLY A 106 -12.36 6.53 0.45
CA GLY A 106 -11.94 5.64 1.53
C GLY A 106 -11.53 4.25 1.03
N THR A 107 -12.31 3.66 0.13
CA THR A 107 -12.03 2.35 -0.47
C THR A 107 -10.73 2.36 -1.27
N ILE A 108 -10.54 3.36 -2.12
CA ILE A 108 -9.33 3.50 -2.95
C ILE A 108 -8.09 3.69 -2.08
N MET A 109 -8.14 4.58 -1.09
CA MET A 109 -6.98 4.91 -0.27
C MET A 109 -6.48 3.74 0.58
N ILE A 110 -7.37 2.88 1.06
CA ILE A 110 -6.99 1.70 1.85
C ILE A 110 -6.59 0.55 0.92
N PHE A 111 -7.49 0.09 0.05
CA PHE A 111 -7.30 -1.16 -0.69
C PHE A 111 -6.45 -1.02 -1.96
N PHE A 112 -6.40 0.18 -2.56
CA PHE A 112 -5.75 0.37 -3.88
C PHE A 112 -4.62 1.41 -3.86
N VAL A 113 -4.37 2.07 -2.71
CA VAL A 113 -3.18 2.91 -2.49
C VAL A 113 -2.30 2.29 -1.42
N ALA A 114 -2.77 2.25 -0.17
CA ALA A 114 -1.94 1.82 0.96
C ALA A 114 -1.48 0.37 0.81
N MET A 115 -2.41 -0.56 0.57
CA MET A 115 -2.09 -1.98 0.39
C MET A 115 -1.12 -2.25 -0.77
N PRO A 116 -1.39 -1.82 -2.02
CA PRO A 116 -0.47 -2.04 -3.12
C PRO A 116 0.89 -1.37 -2.91
N PHE A 117 0.93 -0.20 -2.26
CA PHE A 117 2.19 0.48 -1.99
C PHE A 117 3.11 -0.34 -1.08
N VAL A 118 2.59 -0.80 0.06
CA VAL A 118 3.39 -1.59 1.00
C VAL A 118 3.75 -2.96 0.44
N ILE A 119 2.83 -3.64 -0.27
CA ILE A 119 3.11 -4.93 -0.93
C ILE A 119 4.16 -4.75 -2.03
N GLY A 120 4.11 -3.65 -2.78
CA GLY A 120 5.09 -3.31 -3.80
C GLY A 120 6.50 -3.15 -3.24
N LEU A 121 6.66 -2.41 -2.15
CA LEU A 121 7.94 -2.25 -1.48
C LEU A 121 8.46 -3.58 -0.90
N MET A 122 7.56 -4.39 -0.29
CA MET A 122 7.94 -5.72 0.20
C MET A 122 8.44 -6.62 -0.93
N ASN A 123 7.73 -6.66 -2.06
CA ASN A 123 8.15 -7.44 -3.22
C ASN A 123 9.50 -6.97 -3.78
N LEU A 124 9.68 -5.65 -3.91
CA LEU A 124 10.93 -5.09 -4.45
C LEU A 124 12.14 -5.45 -3.58
N VAL A 125 12.01 -5.38 -2.26
CA VAL A 125 13.15 -5.27 -1.34
C VAL A 125 13.41 -6.55 -0.54
N VAL A 126 12.37 -7.25 -0.08
CA VAL A 126 12.54 -8.37 0.87
C VAL A 126 13.42 -9.49 0.34
N PRO A 127 13.27 -9.98 -0.93
CA PRO A 127 14.18 -11.00 -1.44
C PRO A 127 15.65 -10.53 -1.48
N LEU A 128 15.89 -9.26 -1.80
CA LEU A 128 17.23 -8.67 -1.79
C LEU A 128 17.80 -8.61 -0.37
N GLN A 129 17.01 -8.18 0.61
CA GLN A 129 17.43 -8.14 2.03
C GLN A 129 17.69 -9.53 2.61
N LEU A 130 16.95 -10.53 2.17
CA LEU A 130 17.14 -11.93 2.59
C LEU A 130 18.31 -12.63 1.87
N GLY A 131 18.91 -12.00 0.87
CA GLY A 131 20.00 -12.55 0.09
C GLY A 131 19.58 -13.69 -0.84
N VAL A 132 18.35 -13.66 -1.35
CA VAL A 132 17.75 -14.71 -2.19
C VAL A 132 17.48 -14.22 -3.62
N ARG A 133 17.30 -15.18 -4.53
CA ARG A 133 17.17 -14.89 -5.96
C ARG A 133 15.78 -14.46 -6.37
N ASP A 134 14.72 -14.96 -5.70
CA ASP A 134 13.34 -14.62 -5.98
C ASP A 134 12.46 -14.91 -4.76
N VAL A 135 11.16 -14.61 -4.84
CA VAL A 135 10.13 -15.03 -3.89
C VAL A 135 9.83 -16.54 -4.01
N ALA A 136 9.12 -17.11 -3.03
CA ALA A 136 8.84 -18.54 -3.01
C ALA A 136 7.96 -19.03 -4.17
N PHE A 137 7.02 -18.19 -4.63
CA PHE A 137 6.06 -18.55 -5.69
C PHE A 137 5.96 -17.42 -6.73
N PRO A 138 6.91 -17.32 -7.70
CA PRO A 138 6.98 -16.19 -8.62
C PRO A 138 5.73 -16.03 -9.50
N THR A 139 5.16 -17.11 -10.03
CA THR A 139 3.94 -17.06 -10.85
C THR A 139 2.73 -16.62 -10.02
N LEU A 140 2.57 -17.12 -8.79
CA LEU A 140 1.50 -16.67 -7.89
C LEU A 140 1.66 -15.21 -7.49
N ASN A 141 2.89 -14.71 -7.42
CA ASN A 141 3.16 -13.29 -7.20
C ASN A 141 2.58 -12.41 -8.31
N SER A 142 2.78 -12.82 -9.57
CA SER A 142 2.18 -12.16 -10.74
C SER A 142 0.64 -12.23 -10.69
N VAL A 143 0.06 -13.38 -10.35
CA VAL A 143 -1.40 -13.54 -10.17
C VAL A 143 -1.92 -12.58 -9.10
N GLY A 144 -1.24 -12.48 -7.94
CA GLY A 144 -1.61 -11.59 -6.84
C GLY A 144 -1.69 -10.12 -7.29
N PHE A 145 -0.68 -9.65 -8.02
CA PHE A 145 -0.67 -8.29 -8.58
C PHE A 145 -1.84 -8.07 -9.54
N TRP A 146 -2.03 -8.94 -10.51
CA TRP A 146 -3.04 -8.73 -11.55
C TRP A 146 -4.47 -8.83 -11.00
N LEU A 147 -4.73 -9.67 -9.99
CA LEU A 147 -6.02 -9.68 -9.28
C LEU A 147 -6.25 -8.38 -8.49
N THR A 148 -5.22 -7.82 -7.87
CA THR A 148 -5.31 -6.50 -7.22
C THR A 148 -5.63 -5.41 -8.24
N ALA A 149 -4.97 -5.41 -9.39
CA ALA A 149 -5.24 -4.48 -10.49
C ALA A 149 -6.67 -4.65 -11.06
N SER A 150 -7.19 -5.87 -11.12
CA SER A 150 -8.57 -6.16 -11.52
C SER A 150 -9.59 -5.53 -10.56
N GLY A 151 -9.37 -5.64 -9.26
CA GLY A 151 -10.23 -4.98 -8.27
C GLY A 151 -10.22 -3.45 -8.44
N ALA A 152 -9.02 -2.85 -8.63
CA ALA A 152 -8.88 -1.43 -8.92
C ALA A 152 -9.61 -1.03 -10.21
N LEU A 153 -9.54 -1.86 -11.25
CA LEU A 153 -10.25 -1.65 -12.51
C LEU A 153 -11.77 -1.64 -12.31
N LEU A 154 -12.32 -2.59 -11.53
CA LEU A 154 -13.77 -2.62 -11.25
C LEU A 154 -14.24 -1.36 -10.52
N VAL A 155 -13.47 -0.85 -9.55
CA VAL A 155 -13.79 0.43 -8.89
C VAL A 155 -13.81 1.58 -9.88
N ASN A 156 -12.88 1.62 -10.84
CA ASN A 156 -12.84 2.68 -11.86
C ASN A 156 -13.94 2.50 -12.93
N LEU A 157 -14.33 1.27 -13.26
CA LEU A 157 -15.44 1.00 -14.18
C LEU A 157 -16.76 1.56 -13.65
N SER A 158 -16.99 1.56 -12.35
CA SER A 158 -18.20 2.16 -11.75
C SER A 158 -18.34 3.67 -12.01
N LEU A 159 -17.25 4.37 -12.36
CA LEU A 159 -17.27 5.78 -12.77
C LEU A 159 -17.88 5.98 -14.18
N VAL A 160 -17.74 4.96 -15.03
CA VAL A 160 -18.12 5.03 -16.46
C VAL A 160 -19.43 4.29 -16.72
N ILE A 161 -19.65 3.18 -15.99
CA ILE A 161 -20.80 2.28 -16.18
C ILE A 161 -21.40 1.98 -14.80
N GLY A 162 -22.55 2.58 -14.52
CA GLY A 162 -23.25 2.46 -13.25
C GLY A 162 -22.86 3.52 -12.23
N GLU A 163 -22.77 3.12 -10.99
CA GLU A 163 -22.45 3.98 -9.86
C GLU A 163 -21.55 3.23 -8.86
N PHE A 164 -20.85 3.95 -7.99
CA PHE A 164 -20.16 3.34 -6.85
C PHE A 164 -21.03 3.34 -5.59
N ALA A 165 -20.65 2.56 -4.57
CA ALA A 165 -21.36 2.49 -3.30
C ALA A 165 -21.51 3.87 -2.63
N ARG A 166 -22.65 4.09 -1.97
CA ARG A 166 -22.94 5.31 -1.18
C ARG A 166 -22.87 5.06 0.33
N THR A 167 -22.29 3.94 0.74
CA THR A 167 -22.31 3.37 2.08
C THR A 167 -21.13 3.77 2.97
N GLY A 168 -20.15 4.45 2.41
CA GLY A 168 -18.83 4.63 3.01
C GLY A 168 -17.86 3.53 2.58
N TRP A 169 -16.63 3.60 3.08
CA TRP A 169 -15.57 2.63 2.74
C TRP A 169 -15.80 1.23 3.34
N LEU A 170 -16.71 1.11 4.31
CA LEU A 170 -17.26 -0.15 4.81
C LEU A 170 -18.78 -0.13 4.65
N PRO A 171 -19.36 -1.14 4.01
CA PRO A 171 -20.79 -1.16 3.64
C PRO A 171 -21.64 -1.74 4.77
N PHE A 172 -21.85 -0.97 5.84
CA PHE A 172 -22.62 -1.43 6.99
C PHE A 172 -24.09 -1.68 6.65
N PRO A 173 -24.67 -2.84 7.02
CA PRO A 173 -26.10 -3.04 7.06
C PRO A 173 -26.77 -2.05 8.08
N PRO A 174 -28.04 -1.62 7.85
CA PRO A 174 -28.90 -1.98 6.73
C PRO A 174 -28.63 -1.20 5.44
N LEU A 175 -27.81 -0.14 5.45
CA LEU A 175 -27.57 0.74 4.31
C LEU A 175 -27.05 -0.01 3.07
N SER A 176 -26.26 -1.07 3.27
CA SER A 176 -25.73 -1.92 2.20
C SER A 176 -26.70 -2.99 1.69
N GLU A 177 -27.86 -3.17 2.34
CA GLU A 177 -28.87 -4.13 1.92
C GLU A 177 -29.59 -3.67 0.65
N LEU A 178 -30.19 -4.60 -0.06
CA LEU A 178 -30.84 -4.34 -1.35
C LEU A 178 -32.00 -3.35 -1.24
N SER A 179 -32.72 -3.34 -0.11
CA SER A 179 -33.83 -2.41 0.17
C SER A 179 -33.37 -0.94 0.27
N TYR A 180 -32.18 -0.68 0.73
CA TYR A 180 -31.64 0.68 0.90
C TYR A 180 -30.63 1.08 -0.20
N SER A 181 -29.97 0.11 -0.81
CA SER A 181 -29.02 0.28 -1.90
C SER A 181 -29.33 -0.68 -3.05
N PRO A 182 -30.43 -0.45 -3.80
CA PRO A 182 -30.89 -1.35 -4.87
C PRO A 182 -30.00 -1.30 -6.11
N GLY A 183 -29.20 -0.25 -6.28
CA GLY A 183 -28.28 -0.09 -7.39
C GLY A 183 -27.06 -1.02 -7.31
N VAL A 184 -26.22 -0.93 -8.33
CA VAL A 184 -25.03 -1.80 -8.49
C VAL A 184 -23.82 -1.36 -7.67
N GLY A 185 -23.89 -0.23 -6.98
CA GLY A 185 -22.73 0.38 -6.31
C GLY A 185 -22.10 -0.50 -5.22
N VAL A 186 -22.95 -1.14 -4.37
CA VAL A 186 -22.47 -2.06 -3.34
C VAL A 186 -21.91 -3.34 -3.96
N ASP A 187 -22.43 -3.77 -5.10
CA ASP A 187 -21.96 -4.95 -5.81
C ASP A 187 -20.58 -4.70 -6.44
N TYR A 188 -20.35 -3.51 -7.04
CA TYR A 188 -19.01 -3.08 -7.46
C TYR A 188 -18.00 -3.08 -6.31
N TYR A 189 -18.38 -2.50 -5.16
CA TYR A 189 -17.54 -2.52 -3.95
C TYR A 189 -17.19 -3.95 -3.55
N ALA A 190 -18.19 -4.81 -3.39
CA ALA A 190 -17.98 -6.16 -2.87
C ALA A 190 -17.13 -7.01 -3.82
N TRP A 191 -17.43 -7.01 -5.13
CA TRP A 191 -16.65 -7.80 -6.11
C TRP A 191 -15.24 -7.27 -6.34
N ALA A 192 -15.04 -5.95 -6.33
CA ALA A 192 -13.71 -5.38 -6.39
C ALA A 192 -12.83 -5.86 -5.22
N LEU A 193 -13.39 -5.89 -4.00
CA LEU A 193 -12.66 -6.34 -2.82
C LEU A 193 -12.51 -7.86 -2.74
N GLN A 194 -13.48 -8.65 -3.20
CA GLN A 194 -13.33 -10.10 -3.28
C GLN A 194 -12.17 -10.50 -4.19
N ILE A 195 -12.08 -9.91 -5.37
CA ILE A 195 -11.03 -10.23 -6.33
C ILE A 195 -9.67 -9.73 -5.83
N SER A 196 -9.57 -8.47 -5.42
CA SER A 196 -8.32 -7.93 -4.88
C SER A 196 -7.89 -8.57 -3.58
N GLY A 197 -8.85 -8.98 -2.73
CA GLY A 197 -8.60 -9.69 -1.48
C GLY A 197 -7.94 -11.05 -1.68
N ILE A 198 -8.35 -11.81 -2.70
CA ILE A 198 -7.67 -13.05 -3.10
C ILE A 198 -6.23 -12.73 -3.54
N GLY A 199 -6.04 -11.70 -4.35
CA GLY A 199 -4.70 -11.26 -4.75
C GLY A 199 -3.80 -10.91 -3.57
N THR A 200 -4.33 -10.17 -2.61
CA THR A 200 -3.62 -9.80 -1.37
C THR A 200 -3.28 -11.03 -0.52
N LEU A 201 -4.21 -11.97 -0.35
CA LEU A 201 -3.99 -13.20 0.40
C LEU A 201 -2.88 -14.05 -0.21
N VAL A 202 -2.88 -14.19 -1.54
CA VAL A 202 -1.83 -14.93 -2.28
C VAL A 202 -0.47 -14.26 -2.10
N ALA A 203 -0.39 -12.92 -2.18
CA ALA A 203 0.84 -12.18 -1.92
C ALA A 203 1.32 -12.39 -0.47
N GLY A 204 0.39 -12.39 0.50
CA GLY A 204 0.68 -12.66 1.91
C GLY A 204 1.30 -14.04 2.14
N ILE A 205 0.69 -15.10 1.59
CA ILE A 205 1.21 -16.47 1.67
C ILE A 205 2.62 -16.56 1.06
N ASN A 206 2.81 -15.92 -0.09
CA ASN A 206 4.10 -15.91 -0.79
C ASN A 206 5.21 -15.26 0.05
N LEU A 207 4.97 -14.06 0.59
CA LEU A 207 5.95 -13.33 1.39
C LEU A 207 6.24 -14.01 2.74
N VAL A 208 5.23 -14.58 3.42
CA VAL A 208 5.44 -15.42 4.62
C VAL A 208 6.37 -16.58 4.29
N THR A 209 6.08 -17.32 3.22
CA THR A 209 6.89 -18.49 2.80
C THR A 209 8.31 -18.05 2.43
N THR A 210 8.46 -16.96 1.70
CA THR A 210 9.76 -16.39 1.32
C THR A 210 10.61 -16.10 2.57
N VAL A 211 10.06 -15.36 3.54
CA VAL A 211 10.78 -15.00 4.76
C VAL A 211 11.10 -16.20 5.62
N LEU A 212 10.20 -17.16 5.72
CA LEU A 212 10.40 -18.33 6.60
C LEU A 212 11.31 -19.41 6.00
N LYS A 213 11.32 -19.57 4.66
CA LYS A 213 11.97 -20.73 4.01
C LYS A 213 13.21 -20.41 3.17
N LEU A 214 13.30 -19.19 2.58
CA LEU A 214 14.29 -18.92 1.55
C LEU A 214 15.48 -18.07 2.03
N ARG A 215 15.61 -17.73 3.30
CA ARG A 215 16.75 -16.93 3.82
C ARG A 215 18.09 -17.54 3.42
N THR A 216 19.03 -16.66 3.00
CA THR A 216 20.38 -17.08 2.68
C THR A 216 21.12 -17.68 3.88
N ARG A 217 22.22 -18.37 3.61
CA ARG A 217 23.02 -19.04 4.63
C ARG A 217 23.49 -18.05 5.71
N GLY A 218 23.34 -18.45 6.98
CA GLY A 218 23.72 -17.62 8.14
C GLY A 218 22.71 -16.55 8.52
N MET A 219 21.72 -16.26 7.70
CA MET A 219 20.61 -15.35 8.03
C MET A 219 19.63 -16.01 8.98
N THR A 220 19.95 -16.07 10.27
CA THR A 220 19.00 -16.47 11.31
C THR A 220 17.92 -15.41 11.50
N TYR A 221 16.82 -15.74 12.20
CA TYR A 221 15.74 -14.79 12.42
C TYR A 221 16.24 -13.47 13.05
N LEU A 222 17.08 -13.53 14.09
CA LEU A 222 17.64 -12.33 14.75
C LEU A 222 18.82 -11.68 13.98
N ARG A 223 19.01 -12.01 12.72
CA ARG A 223 19.92 -11.32 11.79
C ARG A 223 19.18 -10.72 10.60
N MET A 224 17.85 -10.89 10.52
CA MET A 224 17.04 -10.27 9.47
C MET A 224 16.93 -8.76 9.70
N PRO A 225 16.95 -7.94 8.64
CA PRO A 225 16.59 -6.51 8.71
C PRO A 225 15.20 -6.29 9.30
N MET A 226 14.96 -5.12 9.90
CA MET A 226 13.65 -4.81 10.51
C MET A 226 12.52 -4.79 9.49
N PHE A 227 12.79 -4.38 8.25
CA PHE A 227 11.78 -4.43 7.20
C PHE A 227 11.31 -5.86 6.89
N CYS A 228 12.21 -6.86 6.95
CA CYS A 228 11.83 -8.27 6.83
C CYS A 228 10.95 -8.74 7.99
N TRP A 229 11.22 -8.32 9.24
CA TRP A 229 10.38 -8.65 10.40
C TRP A 229 9.00 -8.02 10.33
N THR A 230 8.91 -6.75 9.94
CA THR A 230 7.63 -6.06 9.79
C THR A 230 6.83 -6.60 8.61
N THR A 231 7.51 -7.01 7.53
CA THR A 231 6.90 -7.76 6.41
C THR A 231 6.32 -9.09 6.88
N LEU A 232 7.08 -9.87 7.66
CA LEU A 232 6.58 -11.14 8.19
C LEU A 232 5.33 -10.93 9.06
N ALA A 233 5.39 -9.98 10.01
CA ALA A 233 4.27 -9.68 10.90
C ALA A 233 3.02 -9.22 10.13
N SER A 234 3.18 -8.28 9.18
CA SER A 234 2.09 -7.79 8.33
C SER A 234 1.46 -8.92 7.51
N ASN A 235 2.27 -9.79 6.90
CA ASN A 235 1.73 -10.85 6.07
C ASN A 235 1.11 -12.02 6.88
N LEU A 236 1.56 -12.26 8.11
CA LEU A 236 0.84 -13.14 9.05
C LEU A 236 -0.55 -12.61 9.37
N LEU A 237 -0.68 -11.29 9.57
CA LEU A 237 -1.99 -10.64 9.74
C LEU A 237 -2.85 -10.76 8.47
N ILE A 238 -2.29 -10.56 7.27
CA ILE A 238 -3.00 -10.76 6.00
C ILE A 238 -3.58 -12.17 5.93
N VAL A 239 -2.77 -13.19 6.16
CA VAL A 239 -3.19 -14.60 6.05
C VAL A 239 -4.31 -14.93 7.05
N ALA A 240 -4.29 -14.32 8.23
CA ALA A 240 -5.30 -14.56 9.26
C ALA A 240 -6.57 -13.71 9.07
N ALA A 241 -6.45 -12.45 8.66
CA ALA A 241 -7.56 -11.48 8.64
C ALA A 241 -8.34 -11.47 7.31
N PHE A 242 -7.68 -11.58 6.14
CA PHE A 242 -8.35 -11.49 4.84
C PHE A 242 -9.40 -12.57 4.59
N PRO A 243 -9.28 -13.83 5.08
CA PRO A 243 -10.37 -14.78 5.02
C PRO A 243 -11.64 -14.31 5.73
N ILE A 244 -11.52 -13.55 6.83
CA ILE A 244 -12.67 -12.98 7.55
C ILE A 244 -13.37 -11.91 6.68
N LEU A 245 -12.60 -11.02 6.05
CA LEU A 245 -13.14 -10.04 5.10
C LEU A 245 -13.89 -10.72 3.96
N THR A 246 -13.23 -11.71 3.32
CA THR A 246 -13.80 -12.45 2.19
C THR A 246 -15.11 -13.15 2.58
N ALA A 247 -15.15 -13.81 3.74
CA ALA A 247 -16.37 -14.45 4.24
C ALA A 247 -17.48 -13.42 4.52
N THR A 248 -17.14 -12.28 5.15
CA THR A 248 -18.11 -11.22 5.47
C THR A 248 -18.74 -10.64 4.20
N LEU A 249 -17.93 -10.35 3.19
CA LEU A 249 -18.42 -9.83 1.91
C LEU A 249 -19.21 -10.88 1.12
N ALA A 250 -18.81 -12.17 1.20
CA ALA A 250 -19.58 -13.25 0.59
C ALA A 250 -20.98 -13.38 1.23
N MET A 251 -21.07 -13.30 2.55
CA MET A 251 -22.36 -13.31 3.26
C MET A 251 -23.24 -12.12 2.85
N LEU A 252 -22.66 -10.91 2.72
CA LEU A 252 -23.40 -9.74 2.22
C LEU A 252 -23.89 -9.93 0.77
N LEU A 253 -23.07 -10.52 -0.10
CA LEU A 253 -23.48 -10.83 -1.47
C LEU A 253 -24.60 -11.89 -1.52
N LEU A 254 -24.56 -12.90 -0.64
CA LEU A 254 -25.64 -13.89 -0.51
C LEU A 254 -26.94 -13.24 -0.06
N ASP A 255 -26.89 -12.31 0.90
CA ASP A 255 -28.06 -11.52 1.30
C ASP A 255 -28.63 -10.74 0.10
N ARG A 256 -27.79 -10.07 -0.68
CA ARG A 256 -28.20 -9.23 -1.81
C ARG A 256 -28.67 -10.01 -3.04
N TYR A 257 -28.07 -11.17 -3.34
CA TYR A 257 -28.32 -11.91 -4.59
C TYR A 257 -29.31 -13.04 -4.45
N LEU A 258 -29.32 -13.72 -3.31
CA LEU A 258 -30.09 -14.93 -3.10
C LEU A 258 -31.14 -14.81 -1.99
N GLY A 259 -31.26 -13.62 -1.36
CA GLY A 259 -32.21 -13.38 -0.29
C GLY A 259 -31.92 -14.17 0.98
N PHE A 260 -30.65 -14.47 1.25
CA PHE A 260 -30.22 -14.90 2.58
C PHE A 260 -30.39 -13.72 3.55
N HIS A 261 -30.43 -13.98 4.84
CA HIS A 261 -30.67 -12.96 5.85
C HIS A 261 -29.63 -13.04 6.97
N PHE A 262 -28.34 -13.10 6.63
CA PHE A 262 -27.25 -13.10 7.61
C PHE A 262 -27.26 -11.83 8.45
N PHE A 263 -27.51 -10.68 7.82
CA PHE A 263 -27.37 -9.36 8.44
C PHE A 263 -28.69 -8.58 8.56
N THR A 264 -29.77 -9.01 7.91
CA THR A 264 -31.05 -8.34 7.90
C THR A 264 -31.83 -8.66 9.18
N ASN A 265 -31.88 -7.73 10.14
CA ASN A 265 -32.52 -7.93 11.46
C ASN A 265 -34.02 -8.30 11.36
N GLU A 266 -34.74 -7.66 10.47
CA GLU A 266 -36.20 -7.87 10.31
C GLU A 266 -36.55 -9.29 9.83
N ALA A 267 -35.61 -9.95 9.19
CA ALA A 267 -35.74 -11.33 8.72
C ALA A 267 -35.03 -12.37 9.59
N GLY A 268 -34.62 -12.00 10.82
CA GLY A 268 -33.99 -12.90 11.77
C GLY A 268 -32.44 -12.93 11.68
N GLY A 269 -31.84 -12.10 10.84
CA GLY A 269 -30.38 -11.90 10.78
C GLY A 269 -29.87 -11.00 11.91
N ASN A 270 -28.58 -10.69 11.87
CA ASN A 270 -27.94 -9.88 12.90
C ASN A 270 -26.89 -8.92 12.31
N MET A 271 -27.22 -7.62 12.21
CA MET A 271 -26.29 -6.61 11.71
C MET A 271 -25.03 -6.47 12.59
N MET A 272 -25.12 -6.78 13.90
CA MET A 272 -23.97 -6.76 14.79
C MET A 272 -22.96 -7.86 14.45
N MET A 273 -23.40 -8.96 13.83
CA MET A 273 -22.49 -9.97 13.28
C MET A 273 -21.61 -9.37 12.18
N PHE A 274 -22.19 -8.55 11.27
CA PHE A 274 -21.41 -7.82 10.27
C PHE A 274 -20.37 -6.91 10.94
N MET A 275 -20.78 -6.14 11.97
CA MET A 275 -19.89 -5.22 12.68
C MET A 275 -18.69 -5.94 13.30
N ASN A 276 -18.92 -7.07 13.96
CA ASN A 276 -17.84 -7.85 14.56
C ASN A 276 -16.93 -8.47 13.50
N LEU A 277 -17.47 -9.09 12.46
CA LEU A 277 -16.66 -9.73 11.41
C LEU A 277 -15.83 -8.71 10.64
N ILE A 278 -16.47 -7.63 10.18
CA ILE A 278 -15.74 -6.62 9.37
C ILE A 278 -14.63 -5.96 10.17
N TRP A 279 -14.80 -5.71 11.47
CA TRP A 279 -13.78 -5.09 12.31
C TRP A 279 -12.77 -6.09 12.89
N ALA A 280 -13.12 -7.37 13.05
CA ALA A 280 -12.16 -8.44 13.31
C ALA A 280 -11.10 -8.55 12.20
N TRP A 281 -11.45 -8.20 10.96
CA TRP A 281 -10.50 -7.93 9.89
C TRP A 281 -9.96 -6.49 9.96
N GLY A 282 -10.82 -5.48 10.15
CA GLY A 282 -10.50 -4.08 9.89
C GLY A 282 -9.51 -3.46 10.87
N HIS A 283 -9.42 -3.94 12.13
CA HIS A 283 -8.37 -3.48 13.01
C HIS A 283 -7.00 -4.12 12.70
N PRO A 284 -6.87 -5.46 12.51
CA PRO A 284 -5.64 -6.01 11.94
C PRO A 284 -5.20 -5.34 10.63
N GLU A 285 -6.14 -4.91 9.77
CA GLU A 285 -5.83 -4.19 8.54
C GLU A 285 -4.99 -2.93 8.77
N VAL A 286 -5.30 -2.11 9.77
CA VAL A 286 -4.53 -0.89 10.04
C VAL A 286 -3.10 -1.22 10.46
N TYR A 287 -2.86 -2.36 11.09
CA TYR A 287 -1.50 -2.85 11.41
C TYR A 287 -0.82 -3.52 10.22
N ILE A 288 -1.56 -4.18 9.34
CA ILE A 288 -1.05 -4.64 8.04
C ILE A 288 -0.41 -3.48 7.28
N LEU A 289 -1.04 -2.31 7.31
CA LEU A 289 -0.57 -1.12 6.62
C LEU A 289 0.62 -0.45 7.30
N VAL A 290 0.59 -0.28 8.63
CA VAL A 290 1.59 0.54 9.33
C VAL A 290 2.87 -0.22 9.67
N LEU A 291 2.81 -1.54 9.90
CA LEU A 291 4.01 -2.31 10.24
C LEU A 291 5.11 -2.26 9.17
N PRO A 292 4.82 -2.44 7.86
CA PRO A 292 5.84 -2.28 6.82
C PRO A 292 6.44 -0.87 6.79
N ALA A 293 5.63 0.18 7.02
CA ALA A 293 6.11 1.54 7.15
C ALA A 293 7.10 1.70 8.31
N PHE A 294 6.85 1.07 9.46
CA PHE A 294 7.79 1.03 10.58
C PHE A 294 9.10 0.33 10.23
N GLY A 295 9.03 -0.70 9.37
CA GLY A 295 10.22 -1.33 8.81
C GLY A 295 11.02 -0.37 7.95
N VAL A 296 10.37 0.33 7.00
CA VAL A 296 11.00 1.37 6.17
C VAL A 296 11.70 2.42 7.04
N PHE A 297 11.01 2.96 8.04
CA PHE A 297 11.61 3.96 8.93
C PHE A 297 12.81 3.43 9.70
N SER A 298 12.81 2.15 10.10
CA SER A 298 13.95 1.52 10.76
C SER A 298 15.18 1.47 9.86
N GLU A 299 15.01 1.10 8.57
CA GLU A 299 16.10 1.08 7.58
C GLU A 299 16.60 2.50 7.27
N VAL A 300 15.69 3.45 7.05
CA VAL A 300 16.02 4.85 6.73
C VAL A 300 16.74 5.53 7.90
N VAL A 301 16.19 5.43 9.11
CA VAL A 301 16.76 6.10 10.29
C VAL A 301 18.16 5.56 10.60
N SER A 302 18.38 4.25 10.54
CA SER A 302 19.72 3.67 10.77
C SER A 302 20.75 4.10 9.72
N THR A 303 20.35 4.09 8.44
CA THR A 303 21.22 4.50 7.31
C THR A 303 21.59 5.97 7.38
N PHE A 304 20.59 6.86 7.55
CA PHE A 304 20.83 8.31 7.52
C PHE A 304 21.34 8.89 8.85
N SER A 305 21.32 8.12 9.94
CA SER A 305 22.01 8.46 11.19
C SER A 305 23.44 7.91 11.25
N GLY A 306 23.83 7.05 10.31
CA GLY A 306 25.14 6.39 10.27
C GLY A 306 25.39 5.47 11.46
N LYS A 307 24.32 4.89 12.05
CA LYS A 307 24.38 4.05 13.27
C LYS A 307 23.56 2.76 13.09
N PRO A 308 23.96 1.65 13.78
CA PRO A 308 23.09 0.50 13.89
C PRO A 308 21.77 0.88 14.60
N LEU A 309 20.70 0.18 14.28
CA LEU A 309 19.40 0.38 14.90
C LEU A 309 19.46 0.10 16.40
N PHE A 310 19.19 1.12 17.22
CA PHE A 310 19.19 0.96 18.67
C PHE A 310 18.05 0.02 19.09
N GLY A 311 18.37 -0.91 20.00
CA GLY A 311 17.38 -1.81 20.59
C GLY A 311 16.75 -2.77 19.59
N TYR A 312 17.50 -3.31 18.61
CA TYR A 312 17.00 -4.21 17.58
C TYR A 312 16.08 -5.32 18.14
N ARG A 313 16.48 -6.02 19.21
CA ARG A 313 15.65 -7.09 19.80
C ARG A 313 14.35 -6.58 20.37
N SER A 314 14.36 -5.42 21.04
CA SER A 314 13.12 -4.79 21.53
C SER A 314 12.21 -4.32 20.40
N MET A 315 12.78 -3.88 19.26
CA MET A 315 12.03 -3.56 18.05
C MET A 315 11.32 -4.78 17.46
N VAL A 316 12.00 -5.93 17.42
CA VAL A 316 11.42 -7.21 16.98
C VAL A 316 10.29 -7.63 17.90
N LEU A 317 10.53 -7.64 19.22
CA LEU A 317 9.50 -8.00 20.22
C LEU A 317 8.28 -7.06 20.17
N ALA A 318 8.52 -5.76 20.04
CA ALA A 318 7.45 -4.77 19.87
C ALA A 318 6.62 -5.01 18.59
N THR A 319 7.28 -5.37 17.49
CA THR A 319 6.60 -5.72 16.22
C THR A 319 5.68 -6.92 16.39
N MET A 320 6.17 -7.99 17.02
CA MET A 320 5.39 -9.20 17.24
C MET A 320 4.27 -9.00 18.27
N ALA A 321 4.53 -8.18 19.32
CA ALA A 321 3.49 -7.82 20.28
C ALA A 321 2.33 -7.06 19.61
N ILE A 322 2.62 -6.06 18.75
CA ILE A 322 1.60 -5.35 17.98
C ILE A 322 0.83 -6.34 17.09
N CYS A 323 1.51 -7.25 16.40
CA CYS A 323 0.89 -8.26 15.54
C CYS A 323 -0.13 -9.11 16.33
N ILE A 324 0.24 -9.60 17.50
CA ILE A 324 -0.65 -10.44 18.32
C ILE A 324 -1.82 -9.62 18.89
N ILE A 325 -1.54 -8.47 19.50
CA ILE A 325 -2.56 -7.65 20.17
C ILE A 325 -3.56 -7.08 19.16
N SER A 326 -3.17 -6.91 17.89
CA SER A 326 -4.04 -6.36 16.85
C SER A 326 -5.38 -7.11 16.67
N PHE A 327 -5.42 -8.41 16.97
CA PHE A 327 -6.66 -9.20 16.98
C PHE A 327 -7.48 -9.11 18.27
N MET A 328 -7.05 -8.34 19.26
CA MET A 328 -7.70 -8.28 20.58
C MET A 328 -8.45 -6.96 20.83
N VAL A 329 -8.54 -6.08 19.82
CA VAL A 329 -8.93 -4.68 20.05
C VAL A 329 -10.03 -4.15 19.12
N TRP A 330 -10.56 -4.96 18.20
CA TRP A 330 -11.43 -4.50 17.09
C TRP A 330 -12.70 -3.77 17.54
N LEU A 331 -13.22 -4.01 18.73
CA LEU A 331 -14.50 -3.46 19.19
C LEU A 331 -14.42 -1.94 19.46
N HIS A 332 -13.25 -1.36 19.62
CA HIS A 332 -13.11 0.09 19.78
C HIS A 332 -13.62 0.87 18.54
N HIS A 333 -13.77 0.22 17.38
CA HIS A 333 -14.37 0.84 16.22
C HIS A 333 -15.89 1.05 16.34
N PHE A 334 -16.55 0.49 17.35
CA PHE A 334 -17.99 0.62 17.58
C PHE A 334 -18.39 0.57 19.06
N PHE A 335 -17.64 1.22 19.93
CA PHE A 335 -17.96 1.36 21.37
C PHE A 335 -19.38 1.90 21.62
N THR A 336 -19.90 2.74 20.71
CA THR A 336 -21.20 3.39 20.82
C THR A 336 -22.38 2.51 20.42
N MET A 337 -22.14 1.24 20.03
CA MET A 337 -23.19 0.35 19.51
C MET A 337 -23.78 -0.63 20.53
N GLY A 338 -23.57 -0.39 21.83
CA GLY A 338 -24.30 -1.09 22.89
C GLY A 338 -23.69 -2.40 23.38
N ALA A 339 -22.37 -2.61 23.25
CA ALA A 339 -21.68 -3.81 23.76
C ALA A 339 -21.68 -3.93 25.30
N GLY A 340 -22.01 -2.84 26.01
CA GLY A 340 -22.04 -2.77 27.47
C GLY A 340 -20.72 -2.29 28.09
N ALA A 341 -20.80 -1.78 29.33
CA ALA A 341 -19.70 -1.10 29.99
C ALA A 341 -18.48 -2.02 30.22
N THR A 342 -18.71 -3.25 30.64
CA THR A 342 -17.63 -4.22 30.91
C THR A 342 -16.86 -4.59 29.65
N VAL A 343 -17.56 -4.88 28.57
CA VAL A 343 -16.93 -5.23 27.27
C VAL A 343 -16.16 -4.03 26.73
N ASN A 344 -16.76 -2.83 26.75
CA ASN A 344 -16.09 -1.60 26.33
C ASN A 344 -14.82 -1.33 27.15
N ALA A 345 -14.85 -1.56 28.48
CA ALA A 345 -13.67 -1.38 29.34
C ALA A 345 -12.54 -2.35 28.98
N VAL A 346 -12.84 -3.64 28.74
CA VAL A 346 -11.83 -4.65 28.34
C VAL A 346 -11.18 -4.26 27.02
N PHE A 347 -11.97 -3.96 26.00
CA PHE A 347 -11.44 -3.57 24.69
C PHE A 347 -10.75 -2.21 24.70
N GLY A 348 -11.18 -1.26 25.54
CA GLY A 348 -10.51 0.02 25.76
C GLY A 348 -9.11 -0.16 26.35
N ILE A 349 -8.99 -0.96 27.42
CA ILE A 349 -7.69 -1.26 28.05
C ILE A 349 -6.77 -1.98 27.06
N ALA A 350 -7.27 -3.01 26.36
CA ALA A 350 -6.50 -3.73 25.34
C ALA A 350 -5.99 -2.79 24.24
N SER A 351 -6.83 -1.84 23.79
CA SER A 351 -6.47 -0.86 22.76
C SER A 351 -5.38 0.11 23.25
N MET A 352 -5.46 0.58 24.51
CA MET A 352 -4.43 1.44 25.09
C MET A 352 -3.08 0.73 25.26
N ILE A 353 -3.06 -0.58 25.53
CA ILE A 353 -1.82 -1.37 25.67
C ILE A 353 -0.97 -1.32 24.41
N ILE A 354 -1.55 -1.20 23.21
CA ILE A 354 -0.80 -1.09 21.95
C ILE A 354 0.12 0.13 21.91
N ALA A 355 -0.20 1.18 22.67
CA ALA A 355 0.68 2.36 22.79
C ALA A 355 2.06 2.01 23.37
N VAL A 356 2.17 0.98 24.22
CA VAL A 356 3.43 0.58 24.85
C VAL A 356 4.45 0.07 23.82
N PRO A 357 4.20 -1.00 23.03
CA PRO A 357 5.15 -1.46 22.04
C PRO A 357 5.38 -0.41 20.93
N THR A 358 4.39 0.41 20.61
CA THR A 358 4.55 1.52 19.66
C THR A 358 5.50 2.59 20.21
N GLY A 359 5.37 2.95 21.49
CA GLY A 359 6.28 3.86 22.18
C GLY A 359 7.71 3.35 22.21
N VAL A 360 7.91 2.05 22.47
CA VAL A 360 9.25 1.41 22.38
C VAL A 360 9.90 1.66 21.02
N LYS A 361 9.14 1.56 19.93
CA LYS A 361 9.66 1.83 18.57
C LYS A 361 10.07 3.29 18.38
N ILE A 362 9.22 4.24 18.79
CA ILE A 362 9.52 5.67 18.71
C ILE A 362 10.80 6.01 19.46
N TYR A 363 10.94 5.55 20.72
CA TYR A 363 12.15 5.79 21.51
C TYR A 363 13.39 5.16 20.89
N ASN A 364 13.29 3.94 20.33
CA ASN A 364 14.43 3.29 19.70
C ASN A 364 14.89 4.03 18.42
N TRP A 365 13.98 4.63 17.64
CA TRP A 365 14.37 5.49 16.51
C TRP A 365 15.03 6.78 16.99
N LEU A 366 14.51 7.43 18.04
CA LEU A 366 15.14 8.61 18.66
C LEU A 366 16.54 8.29 19.19
N PHE A 367 16.73 7.16 19.87
CA PHE A 367 18.04 6.73 20.36
C PHE A 367 18.99 6.31 19.22
N THR A 368 18.47 5.83 18.09
CA THR A 368 19.26 5.60 16.90
C THR A 368 19.80 6.92 16.35
N MET A 369 18.98 7.97 16.32
CA MET A 369 19.36 9.30 15.88
C MET A 369 20.31 10.00 16.88
N TYR A 370 20.12 9.80 18.17
CA TYR A 370 20.92 10.43 19.23
C TYR A 370 22.41 10.08 19.10
N GLY A 371 23.26 11.11 18.99
CA GLY A 371 24.71 10.95 18.79
C GLY A 371 25.09 10.42 17.41
N GLY A 372 24.18 10.35 16.45
CA GLY A 372 24.44 9.99 15.07
C GLY A 372 24.84 11.19 14.21
N ARG A 373 25.39 10.91 13.00
CA ARG A 373 25.66 11.91 11.96
C ARG A 373 24.46 11.98 11.01
N ILE A 374 23.43 12.72 11.41
CA ILE A 374 22.15 12.75 10.69
C ILE A 374 22.30 13.50 9.36
N ARG A 375 21.96 12.83 8.25
CA ARG A 375 21.85 13.42 6.92
C ARG A 375 20.39 13.66 6.60
N PHE A 376 19.98 14.93 6.48
CA PHE A 376 18.60 15.31 6.15
C PHE A 376 18.36 15.27 4.64
N GLU A 377 18.50 14.09 4.06
CA GLU A 377 18.11 13.80 2.70
C GLU A 377 16.61 13.42 2.64
N THR A 378 16.01 13.45 1.47
CA THR A 378 14.54 13.30 1.31
C THR A 378 13.96 12.08 2.05
N PRO A 379 14.54 10.87 2.01
CA PRO A 379 14.01 9.74 2.78
C PRO A 379 13.99 10.00 4.30
N MET A 380 15.05 10.64 4.82
CA MET A 380 15.13 10.96 6.25
C MET A 380 14.14 12.05 6.67
N LEU A 381 13.86 13.02 5.80
CA LEU A 381 12.84 14.03 6.08
C LEU A 381 11.46 13.39 6.23
N TRP A 382 11.09 12.45 5.35
CA TRP A 382 9.84 11.68 5.49
C TRP A 382 9.79 10.89 6.82
N ALA A 383 10.92 10.30 7.24
CA ALA A 383 11.01 9.57 8.51
C ALA A 383 10.86 10.49 9.73
N VAL A 384 11.46 11.68 9.71
CA VAL A 384 11.30 12.67 10.79
C VAL A 384 9.88 13.24 10.80
N GLY A 385 9.33 13.57 9.62
CA GLY A 385 7.94 14.01 9.47
C GLY A 385 6.95 12.97 10.01
N PHE A 386 7.20 11.69 9.74
CA PHE A 386 6.45 10.60 10.35
C PHE A 386 6.49 10.66 11.87
N MET A 387 7.68 10.72 12.49
CA MET A 387 7.79 10.67 13.94
C MET A 387 6.94 11.74 14.62
N VAL A 388 7.01 12.98 14.14
CA VAL A 388 6.22 14.09 14.70
C VAL A 388 4.72 13.87 14.49
N THR A 389 4.31 13.53 13.27
CA THR A 389 2.89 13.40 12.89
C THR A 389 2.24 12.18 13.53
N PHE A 390 2.95 11.06 13.54
CA PHE A 390 2.46 9.81 14.12
C PHE A 390 2.35 9.84 15.65
N ILE A 391 3.23 10.59 16.35
CA ILE A 391 3.10 10.80 17.80
C ILE A 391 1.79 11.50 18.11
N ILE A 392 1.41 12.54 17.37
CA ILE A 392 0.11 13.22 17.55
C ILE A 392 -1.04 12.24 17.26
N GLY A 393 -0.93 11.46 16.19
CA GLY A 393 -1.89 10.40 15.85
C GLY A 393 -2.02 9.36 16.95
N GLY A 394 -0.89 8.90 17.52
CA GLY A 394 -0.86 7.93 18.62
C GLY A 394 -1.49 8.45 19.91
N LEU A 395 -1.18 9.69 20.31
CA LEU A 395 -1.78 10.32 21.51
C LEU A 395 -3.29 10.49 21.35
N THR A 396 -3.75 10.96 20.19
CA THR A 396 -5.20 11.07 19.89
C THR A 396 -5.85 9.69 19.75
N GLY A 397 -5.09 8.66 19.34
CA GLY A 397 -5.53 7.27 19.32
C GLY A 397 -5.77 6.70 20.71
N VAL A 398 -4.89 6.97 21.66
CA VAL A 398 -5.10 6.62 23.07
C VAL A 398 -6.34 7.31 23.62
N LEU A 399 -6.59 8.57 23.26
CA LEU A 399 -7.77 9.31 23.69
C LEU A 399 -9.07 8.64 23.18
N VAL A 400 -9.16 8.29 21.90
CA VAL A 400 -10.35 7.62 21.34
C VAL A 400 -10.43 6.13 21.72
N ALA A 401 -9.37 5.54 22.28
CA ALA A 401 -9.42 4.20 22.87
C ALA A 401 -10.07 4.18 24.26
N VAL A 402 -10.26 5.35 24.87
CA VAL A 402 -10.98 5.51 26.16
C VAL A 402 -12.49 5.61 25.87
N PRO A 403 -13.33 4.62 26.22
CA PRO A 403 -14.74 4.61 25.83
C PRO A 403 -15.51 5.88 26.16
N PRO A 404 -15.46 6.47 27.37
CA PRO A 404 -16.14 7.73 27.67
C PRO A 404 -15.74 8.89 26.76
N ALA A 405 -14.47 8.97 26.36
CA ALA A 405 -14.01 10.00 25.42
C ALA A 405 -14.51 9.70 24.00
N ASP A 406 -14.49 8.43 23.58
CA ASP A 406 -14.98 8.03 22.26
C ASP A 406 -16.47 8.30 22.08
N PHE A 407 -17.30 8.14 23.11
CA PHE A 407 -18.72 8.50 23.06
C PHE A 407 -18.96 9.96 22.64
N GLN A 408 -18.03 10.87 22.92
CA GLN A 408 -18.10 12.28 22.48
C GLN A 408 -17.48 12.50 21.11
N LEU A 409 -16.45 11.72 20.76
CA LEU A 409 -15.62 11.94 19.56
C LEU A 409 -15.98 10.99 18.40
N HIS A 410 -16.76 9.94 18.69
CA HIS A 410 -17.12 8.91 17.72
C HIS A 410 -17.84 9.53 16.51
N ASN A 411 -17.41 9.14 15.32
CA ASN A 411 -17.95 9.66 14.05
C ASN A 411 -17.91 11.20 13.89
N SER A 412 -17.06 11.91 14.65
CA SER A 412 -16.81 13.34 14.49
C SER A 412 -15.65 13.64 13.54
N MET A 413 -15.43 14.92 13.23
CA MET A 413 -14.24 15.38 12.48
C MET A 413 -12.95 15.17 13.27
N PHE A 414 -13.00 15.05 14.60
CA PHE A 414 -11.85 14.66 15.42
C PHE A 414 -11.31 13.28 15.03
N LEU A 415 -12.19 12.30 14.84
CA LEU A 415 -11.82 10.97 14.40
C LEU A 415 -11.19 11.01 13.00
N VAL A 416 -11.69 11.88 12.09
CA VAL A 416 -11.10 12.09 10.76
C VAL A 416 -9.67 12.61 10.88
N ALA A 417 -9.42 13.59 11.72
CA ALA A 417 -8.08 14.11 11.98
C ALA A 417 -7.16 13.02 12.56
N HIS A 418 -7.65 12.26 13.54
CA HIS A 418 -6.90 11.17 14.16
C HIS A 418 -6.41 10.14 13.14
N PHE A 419 -7.32 9.53 12.39
CA PHE A 419 -6.88 8.44 11.50
C PHE A 419 -6.05 8.95 10.30
N HIS A 420 -6.21 10.19 9.83
CA HIS A 420 -5.32 10.77 8.84
C HIS A 420 -3.92 11.05 9.39
N ASN A 421 -3.78 11.41 10.67
CA ASN A 421 -2.46 11.51 11.33
C ASN A 421 -1.74 10.16 11.36
N VAL A 422 -2.48 9.06 11.52
CA VAL A 422 -1.91 7.71 11.53
C VAL A 422 -1.66 7.19 10.10
N ILE A 423 -2.64 7.35 9.18
CA ILE A 423 -2.53 6.80 7.83
C ILE A 423 -1.58 7.63 6.97
N ILE A 424 -1.74 8.95 6.90
CA ILE A 424 -0.86 9.79 6.09
C ILE A 424 0.50 9.89 6.76
N GLY A 425 0.53 10.28 8.04
CA GLY A 425 1.77 10.42 8.80
C GLY A 425 2.53 9.11 8.95
N GLY A 426 1.83 7.98 9.15
CA GLY A 426 2.43 6.66 9.26
C GLY A 426 2.67 5.98 7.91
N VAL A 427 1.58 5.61 7.22
CA VAL A 427 1.67 4.71 6.06
C VAL A 427 2.15 5.46 4.81
N LEU A 428 1.55 6.61 4.47
CA LEU A 428 1.90 7.32 3.25
C LEU A 428 3.31 7.93 3.33
N PHE A 429 3.71 8.52 4.48
CA PHE A 429 5.09 8.99 4.66
C PHE A 429 6.09 7.84 4.64
N GLY A 430 5.71 6.66 5.18
CA GLY A 430 6.50 5.44 5.06
C GLY A 430 6.66 4.97 3.62
N ALA A 431 5.58 5.00 2.85
CA ALA A 431 5.61 4.70 1.42
C ALA A 431 6.53 5.67 0.67
N PHE A 432 6.44 6.98 0.95
CA PHE A 432 7.26 8.01 0.32
C PHE A 432 8.73 7.93 0.74
N ALA A 433 9.02 7.64 2.01
CA ALA A 433 10.38 7.32 2.45
C ALA A 433 10.94 6.10 1.72
N GLY A 434 10.16 5.02 1.65
CA GLY A 434 10.56 3.75 1.04
C GLY A 434 10.84 3.86 -0.45
N TYR A 435 9.91 4.42 -1.24
CA TYR A 435 10.16 4.53 -2.67
C TYR A 435 11.34 5.48 -2.98
N THR A 436 11.48 6.57 -2.23
CA THR A 436 12.60 7.49 -2.42
C THR A 436 13.93 6.83 -2.05
N TYR A 437 13.95 6.06 -0.96
CA TYR A 437 15.12 5.34 -0.48
C TYR A 437 15.56 4.25 -1.45
N TRP A 438 14.63 3.41 -1.91
CA TRP A 438 14.93 2.30 -2.82
C TRP A 438 14.79 2.63 -4.32
N PHE A 439 14.45 3.87 -4.68
CA PHE A 439 14.36 4.28 -6.09
C PHE A 439 15.65 4.03 -6.88
N PRO A 440 16.86 4.38 -6.36
CA PRO A 440 18.11 4.06 -7.04
C PRO A 440 18.28 2.56 -7.29
N LYS A 441 17.85 1.73 -6.32
CA LYS A 441 17.90 0.27 -6.45
C LYS A 441 16.98 -0.25 -7.56
N ALA A 442 15.78 0.32 -7.68
CA ALA A 442 14.82 -0.11 -8.68
C ALA A 442 15.16 0.36 -10.10
N PHE A 443 15.71 1.59 -10.26
CA PHE A 443 15.84 2.27 -11.55
C PHE A 443 17.28 2.66 -11.94
N GLY A 444 18.24 2.51 -11.04
CA GLY A 444 19.66 2.81 -11.31
C GLY A 444 20.05 4.27 -11.26
N PHE A 445 19.17 5.19 -10.82
CA PHE A 445 19.47 6.60 -10.62
C PHE A 445 18.68 7.19 -9.44
N ARG A 446 19.21 8.25 -8.85
CA ARG A 446 18.57 8.94 -7.73
C ARG A 446 17.51 9.92 -8.21
N LEU A 447 16.50 10.18 -7.37
CA LEU A 447 15.56 11.26 -7.58
C LEU A 447 16.21 12.62 -7.27
N HIS A 448 15.75 13.68 -7.94
CA HIS A 448 16.24 15.04 -7.74
C HIS A 448 15.95 15.53 -6.31
N GLU A 449 16.99 15.72 -5.52
CA GLU A 449 16.91 15.94 -4.07
C GLU A 449 16.18 17.23 -3.70
N GLY A 450 16.46 18.34 -4.38
CA GLY A 450 15.82 19.62 -4.10
C GLY A 450 14.30 19.62 -4.29
N LEU A 451 13.82 18.94 -5.35
CA LEU A 451 12.37 18.77 -5.59
C LEU A 451 11.75 17.83 -4.57
N GLY A 452 12.47 16.77 -4.16
CA GLY A 452 12.01 15.86 -3.10
C GLY A 452 11.82 16.58 -1.77
N LYS A 453 12.78 17.42 -1.37
CA LYS A 453 12.66 18.25 -0.15
C LYS A 453 11.52 19.24 -0.24
N ALA A 454 11.34 19.91 -1.39
CA ALA A 454 10.22 20.79 -1.61
C ALA A 454 8.88 20.05 -1.49
N ALA A 455 8.74 18.88 -2.15
CA ALA A 455 7.56 18.05 -2.06
C ALA A 455 7.23 17.64 -0.62
N PHE A 456 8.26 17.26 0.15
CA PHE A 456 8.10 16.95 1.58
C PHE A 456 7.53 18.13 2.38
N TRP A 457 8.14 19.31 2.26
CA TRP A 457 7.71 20.47 3.04
C TRP A 457 6.30 20.94 2.70
N PHE A 458 5.95 21.00 1.40
CA PHE A 458 4.59 21.33 0.99
C PHE A 458 3.58 20.28 1.50
N THR A 459 3.91 19.01 1.45
CA THR A 459 3.03 17.95 1.97
C THR A 459 2.88 18.04 3.49
N LEU A 460 3.97 18.22 4.24
CA LEU A 460 3.94 18.28 5.71
C LEU A 460 3.18 19.52 6.20
N ILE A 461 3.49 20.69 5.67
CA ILE A 461 2.81 21.96 6.04
C ILE A 461 1.33 21.85 5.68
N GLY A 462 1.03 21.45 4.43
CA GLY A 462 -0.34 21.27 3.98
C GLY A 462 -1.11 20.24 4.82
N PHE A 463 -0.45 19.18 5.25
CA PHE A 463 -1.04 18.19 6.16
C PHE A 463 -1.52 18.83 7.47
N TYR A 464 -0.66 19.61 8.14
CA TYR A 464 -1.04 20.26 9.41
C TYR A 464 -2.13 21.32 9.20
N VAL A 465 -2.04 22.10 8.14
CA VAL A 465 -3.08 23.09 7.80
C VAL A 465 -4.42 22.44 7.45
N THR A 466 -4.41 21.22 6.90
CA THR A 466 -5.64 20.47 6.60
C THR A 466 -6.24 19.81 7.83
N PHE A 467 -5.44 19.08 8.61
CA PHE A 467 -5.99 18.13 9.59
C PHE A 467 -6.03 18.66 11.03
N MET A 468 -5.20 19.63 11.43
CA MET A 468 -5.31 20.24 12.76
C MET A 468 -6.64 20.99 12.97
N PRO A 469 -7.16 21.76 11.99
CA PRO A 469 -8.49 22.37 12.09
C PRO A 469 -9.62 21.36 12.30
N LEU A 470 -9.48 20.13 11.78
CA LEU A 470 -10.52 19.11 11.94
C LEU A 470 -10.61 18.58 13.36
N TYR A 471 -9.52 18.56 14.14
CA TYR A 471 -9.60 18.29 15.58
C TYR A 471 -10.48 19.32 16.28
N VAL A 472 -10.28 20.61 15.98
CA VAL A 472 -11.08 21.70 16.55
C VAL A 472 -12.55 21.59 16.14
N ALA A 473 -12.82 21.39 14.84
CA ALA A 473 -14.18 21.24 14.36
C ALA A 473 -14.90 20.04 14.99
N GLY A 474 -14.18 18.92 15.20
CA GLY A 474 -14.72 17.75 15.89
C GLY A 474 -15.02 18.00 17.36
N LEU A 475 -14.16 18.73 18.10
CA LEU A 475 -14.41 19.15 19.48
C LEU A 475 -15.58 20.14 19.58
N LEU A 476 -15.86 20.90 18.53
CA LEU A 476 -17.04 21.75 18.40
C LEU A 476 -18.30 20.97 17.96
N GLY A 477 -18.23 19.64 17.92
CA GLY A 477 -19.38 18.76 17.63
C GLY A 477 -19.64 18.51 16.13
N MET A 478 -18.75 18.91 15.21
CA MET A 478 -18.93 18.62 13.79
C MET A 478 -18.81 17.13 13.52
N THR A 479 -19.87 16.52 13.00
CA THR A 479 -19.86 15.12 12.57
C THR A 479 -19.14 14.97 11.23
N ARG A 480 -18.54 13.80 10.96
CA ARG A 480 -17.97 13.49 9.65
C ARG A 480 -19.06 13.22 8.61
N ARG A 481 -18.71 13.25 7.31
CA ARG A 481 -19.59 12.91 6.17
C ARG A 481 -20.67 13.94 5.83
N LEU A 482 -20.59 15.15 6.37
CA LEU A 482 -21.51 16.21 6.02
C LEU A 482 -21.22 16.75 4.62
N GLN A 483 -22.22 16.74 3.75
CA GLN A 483 -22.18 17.34 2.44
C GLN A 483 -22.39 18.88 2.51
N HIS A 484 -23.24 19.35 3.43
CA HIS A 484 -23.49 20.75 3.76
C HIS A 484 -23.71 20.92 5.27
N TYR A 485 -23.66 22.14 5.76
CA TYR A 485 -23.85 22.49 7.18
C TYR A 485 -24.24 23.94 7.37
N ASP A 486 -24.92 24.24 8.52
CA ASP A 486 -25.42 25.57 8.85
C ASP A 486 -24.76 26.18 10.11
N VAL A 487 -23.87 25.47 10.79
CA VAL A 487 -23.21 25.90 12.01
C VAL A 487 -22.04 26.81 11.71
N ALA A 488 -22.19 28.11 12.00
CA ALA A 488 -21.18 29.14 11.71
C ALA A 488 -19.83 28.88 12.37
N ALA A 489 -19.81 28.28 13.57
CA ALA A 489 -18.56 27.98 14.31
C ALA A 489 -17.65 26.97 13.60
N TRP A 490 -18.16 26.15 12.68
CA TRP A 490 -17.35 25.17 11.94
C TRP A 490 -16.73 25.74 10.67
N HIS A 491 -17.35 26.78 10.08
CA HIS A 491 -17.00 27.30 8.76
C HIS A 491 -15.53 27.77 8.63
N PRO A 492 -14.97 28.55 9.55
CA PRO A 492 -13.57 28.99 9.45
C PRO A 492 -12.59 27.81 9.34
N TRP A 493 -12.86 26.74 10.11
CA TRP A 493 -12.02 25.54 10.13
C TRP A 493 -12.07 24.76 8.81
N MET A 494 -13.23 24.72 8.16
CA MET A 494 -13.39 24.07 6.84
C MET A 494 -12.67 24.84 5.74
N ILE A 495 -12.68 26.18 5.80
CA ILE A 495 -11.89 27.01 4.87
C ILE A 495 -10.39 26.76 5.03
N VAL A 496 -9.88 26.80 6.27
CA VAL A 496 -8.45 26.51 6.54
C VAL A 496 -8.07 25.12 6.07
N ALA A 497 -8.90 24.10 6.35
CA ALA A 497 -8.66 22.73 5.87
C ALA A 497 -8.62 22.63 4.34
N ALA A 498 -9.45 23.36 3.62
CA ALA A 498 -9.44 23.40 2.15
C ALA A 498 -8.15 24.06 1.61
N ILE A 499 -7.69 25.17 2.22
CA ILE A 499 -6.41 25.79 1.88
C ILE A 499 -5.25 24.79 2.07
N GLY A 500 -5.24 24.07 3.21
CA GLY A 500 -4.25 23.03 3.47
C GLY A 500 -4.24 21.93 2.42
N THR A 501 -5.42 21.50 1.96
CA THR A 501 -5.57 20.51 0.88
C THR A 501 -4.96 21.01 -0.42
N GLY A 502 -5.12 22.30 -0.75
CA GLY A 502 -4.43 22.94 -1.89
C GLY A 502 -2.91 22.88 -1.75
N ILE A 503 -2.37 23.12 -0.54
CA ILE A 503 -0.93 23.02 -0.26
C ILE A 503 -0.42 21.59 -0.42
N ILE A 504 -1.15 20.57 0.08
CA ILE A 504 -0.81 19.14 -0.15
C ILE A 504 -0.78 18.83 -1.64
N SER A 505 -1.74 19.34 -2.41
CA SER A 505 -1.82 19.12 -3.85
C SER A 505 -0.58 19.66 -4.58
N ILE A 506 -0.02 20.81 -4.14
CA ILE A 506 1.27 21.30 -4.64
C ILE A 506 2.39 20.29 -4.33
N GLY A 507 2.41 19.72 -3.12
CA GLY A 507 3.38 18.69 -2.75
C GLY A 507 3.32 17.46 -3.68
N VAL A 508 2.12 16.99 -4.03
CA VAL A 508 1.91 15.88 -4.97
C VAL A 508 2.38 16.26 -6.39
N VAL A 509 2.05 17.45 -6.86
CA VAL A 509 2.52 17.95 -8.17
C VAL A 509 4.06 18.02 -8.19
N LEU A 510 4.68 18.49 -7.13
CA LEU A 510 6.16 18.52 -7.01
C LEU A 510 6.78 17.13 -7.07
N GLN A 511 6.14 16.08 -6.53
CA GLN A 511 6.61 14.70 -6.70
C GLN A 511 6.54 14.25 -8.17
N ILE A 512 5.45 14.57 -8.87
CA ILE A 512 5.34 14.28 -10.31
C ILE A 512 6.44 15.01 -11.10
N VAL A 513 6.64 16.28 -10.82
CA VAL A 513 7.73 17.08 -11.42
C VAL A 513 9.09 16.48 -11.10
N GLN A 514 9.30 16.02 -9.85
CA GLN A 514 10.52 15.34 -9.44
C GLN A 514 10.79 14.10 -10.30
N PHE A 515 9.79 13.25 -10.54
CA PHE A 515 9.94 12.09 -11.43
C PHE A 515 10.33 12.51 -12.84
N VAL A 516 9.60 13.47 -13.43
CA VAL A 516 9.86 13.93 -14.81
C VAL A 516 11.27 14.51 -14.94
N VAL A 517 11.68 15.37 -14.01
CA VAL A 517 13.02 15.99 -14.01
C VAL A 517 14.09 14.92 -13.81
N SER A 518 13.91 13.99 -12.85
CA SER A 518 14.87 12.93 -12.57
C SER A 518 15.06 11.98 -13.75
N ILE A 519 13.97 11.65 -14.47
CA ILE A 519 14.06 10.82 -15.70
C ILE A 519 14.81 11.55 -16.82
N ARG A 520 14.61 12.87 -16.97
CA ARG A 520 15.32 13.68 -17.98
C ARG A 520 16.81 13.81 -17.69
N HIS A 521 17.18 13.87 -16.40
CA HIS A 521 18.57 13.99 -15.93
C HIS A 521 19.14 12.67 -15.38
N ARG A 522 18.57 11.52 -15.80
CA ARG A 522 18.91 10.20 -15.24
C ARG A 522 20.39 9.84 -15.37
N ASP A 523 21.06 10.31 -16.41
CA ASP A 523 22.48 10.01 -16.66
C ASP A 523 23.39 10.73 -15.66
N GLU A 524 23.01 11.97 -15.25
CA GLU A 524 23.70 12.75 -14.21
C GLU A 524 23.43 12.21 -12.81
N LEU A 525 22.21 11.69 -12.58
CA LEU A 525 21.74 11.15 -11.31
C LEU A 525 22.04 9.64 -11.15
N ARG A 526 22.73 9.03 -12.12
CA ARG A 526 22.98 7.59 -12.17
C ARG A 526 23.75 7.10 -10.94
N ASP A 527 23.24 6.04 -10.32
CA ASP A 527 23.95 5.29 -9.28
C ASP A 527 24.82 4.18 -9.90
N ARG A 528 26.12 4.38 -9.90
CA ARG A 528 27.10 3.39 -10.36
C ARG A 528 27.72 2.60 -9.20
N THR A 529 27.43 2.99 -7.97
CA THR A 529 28.01 2.36 -6.77
C THR A 529 27.21 1.15 -6.31
N GLY A 530 25.92 1.08 -6.64
CA GLY A 530 24.97 0.12 -6.10
C GLY A 530 24.59 0.42 -4.64
N ASP A 531 25.17 1.46 -4.03
CA ASP A 531 24.93 1.85 -2.63
C ASP A 531 25.10 3.38 -2.46
N PRO A 532 24.15 4.19 -2.98
CA PRO A 532 24.28 5.64 -2.97
C PRO A 532 24.08 6.27 -1.58
N TRP A 533 23.63 5.48 -0.60
CA TRP A 533 23.30 5.96 0.74
C TRP A 533 24.26 5.48 1.83
N ASP A 534 25.24 4.64 1.50
CA ASP A 534 26.06 3.91 2.47
C ASP A 534 25.21 3.02 3.39
N GLY A 535 24.34 2.20 2.74
CA GLY A 535 23.37 1.34 3.40
C GLY A 535 23.96 0.18 4.19
N ARG A 536 23.13 -0.46 5.01
CA ARG A 536 23.58 -1.47 5.98
C ARG A 536 23.14 -2.89 5.63
N SER A 537 22.07 -3.06 4.86
CA SER A 537 21.43 -4.33 4.52
C SER A 537 21.78 -4.80 3.10
N LEU A 538 21.51 -6.08 2.80
CA LEU A 538 22.04 -6.80 1.63
C LEU A 538 21.55 -6.26 0.27
N GLU A 539 20.41 -5.59 0.19
CA GLU A 539 19.96 -4.98 -1.06
C GLU A 539 20.99 -3.99 -1.64
N TRP A 540 21.78 -3.36 -0.79
CA TRP A 540 22.84 -2.44 -1.21
C TRP A 540 24.14 -3.14 -1.62
N ALA A 541 24.22 -4.48 -1.45
CA ALA A 541 25.34 -5.27 -1.95
C ALA A 541 25.25 -5.56 -3.45
N THR A 542 24.08 -5.41 -4.07
CA THR A 542 23.85 -5.65 -5.50
C THR A 542 24.03 -4.40 -6.35
N ALA A 543 24.12 -4.58 -7.68
CA ALA A 543 24.08 -3.47 -8.64
C ALA A 543 22.75 -2.69 -8.57
N SER A 544 22.70 -1.51 -9.16
CA SER A 544 21.51 -0.66 -9.29
C SER A 544 21.21 -0.40 -10.78
N PRO A 545 20.20 -1.04 -11.40
CA PRO A 545 19.31 -2.08 -10.86
C PRO A 545 20.01 -3.43 -10.63
N PRO A 546 19.46 -4.31 -9.76
CA PRO A 546 19.98 -5.66 -9.62
C PRO A 546 19.73 -6.51 -10.87
N PRO A 547 20.60 -7.47 -11.20
CA PRO A 547 20.33 -8.44 -12.26
C PRO A 547 19.08 -9.28 -11.94
N VAL A 548 18.56 -10.01 -12.93
CA VAL A 548 17.34 -10.81 -12.75
C VAL A 548 17.48 -11.82 -11.60
N PHE A 549 18.65 -12.41 -11.45
CA PHE A 549 18.98 -13.39 -10.41
C PHE A 549 19.40 -12.77 -9.07
N ASN A 550 19.36 -11.47 -8.89
CA ASN A 550 19.76 -10.71 -7.70
C ASN A 550 21.23 -10.89 -7.32
N PHE A 551 21.64 -12.09 -6.93
CA PHE A 551 22.98 -12.45 -6.45
C PHE A 551 23.59 -13.54 -7.33
N ALA A 552 24.74 -13.27 -7.94
CA ALA A 552 25.51 -14.27 -8.69
C ALA A 552 25.96 -15.40 -7.75
N VAL A 553 26.47 -15.02 -6.58
CA VAL A 553 26.76 -15.92 -5.45
C VAL A 553 25.96 -15.42 -4.25
N THR A 554 25.15 -16.29 -3.65
CA THR A 554 24.35 -15.95 -2.48
C THR A 554 25.26 -15.59 -1.30
N PRO A 555 25.00 -14.46 -0.60
CA PRO A 555 25.87 -14.00 0.48
C PRO A 555 25.78 -14.87 1.72
N ASP A 556 26.89 -15.05 2.45
CA ASP A 556 26.92 -15.64 3.78
C ASP A 556 26.79 -14.53 4.84
N VAL A 557 25.84 -14.65 5.76
CA VAL A 557 25.55 -13.66 6.79
C VAL A 557 26.17 -14.03 8.13
N THR A 558 27.00 -13.11 8.66
CA THR A 558 27.71 -13.34 9.94
C THR A 558 27.22 -12.44 11.09
N GLY A 559 26.45 -11.38 10.80
CA GLY A 559 25.98 -10.39 11.80
C GLY A 559 24.63 -9.78 11.45
N GLU A 560 24.10 -8.92 12.33
CA GLU A 560 22.79 -8.27 12.17
C GLU A 560 22.77 -7.30 10.96
N ASP A 561 23.80 -6.47 10.79
CA ASP A 561 23.97 -5.55 9.66
C ASP A 561 24.84 -6.20 8.58
N ALA A 562 24.29 -7.15 7.87
CA ALA A 562 25.06 -8.09 7.03
C ALA A 562 25.98 -7.40 6.00
N TYR A 563 25.50 -6.38 5.30
CA TYR A 563 26.28 -5.68 4.31
C TYR A 563 27.30 -4.71 4.95
N TRP A 564 26.92 -4.03 6.04
CA TRP A 564 27.84 -3.19 6.80
C TRP A 564 29.03 -3.99 7.35
N ALA A 565 28.76 -5.16 7.94
CA ALA A 565 29.79 -6.07 8.42
C ALA A 565 30.75 -6.53 7.31
N ALA A 566 30.22 -6.76 6.10
CA ALA A 566 31.03 -7.08 4.93
C ALA A 566 31.92 -5.90 4.49
N LYS A 567 31.39 -4.67 4.51
CA LYS A 567 32.17 -3.44 4.22
C LYS A 567 33.32 -3.25 5.21
N GLN A 568 33.07 -3.41 6.51
CA GLN A 568 34.12 -3.29 7.55
C GLN A 568 35.24 -4.32 7.37
N LYS A 569 34.89 -5.59 7.13
CA LYS A 569 35.88 -6.64 6.86
C LYS A 569 36.73 -6.32 5.62
N ALA A 570 36.09 -5.82 4.56
CA ALA A 570 36.84 -5.42 3.35
C ALA A 570 37.77 -4.23 3.57
N GLN A 571 37.43 -3.32 4.48
CA GLN A 571 38.31 -2.20 4.88
C GLN A 571 39.49 -2.69 5.74
N GLU A 572 39.29 -3.63 6.66
CA GLU A 572 40.29 -4.14 7.57
C GLU A 572 41.30 -5.09 6.89
N HIS A 573 40.84 -5.95 6.00
CA HIS A 573 41.63 -7.06 5.42
C HIS A 573 41.91 -6.89 3.93
N GLY A 574 41.51 -5.79 3.32
CA GLY A 574 41.48 -5.62 1.87
C GLY A 574 40.33 -6.44 1.23
N LEU A 575 40.03 -6.10 -0.02
CA LEU A 575 39.10 -6.91 -0.81
C LEU A 575 39.76 -8.28 -1.05
N GLU A 576 39.40 -9.29 -0.26
CA GLU A 576 39.75 -10.66 -0.62
C GLU A 576 39.15 -10.94 -2.00
N THR A 577 40.02 -11.13 -2.99
CA THR A 577 39.65 -11.68 -4.30
C THR A 577 39.39 -13.18 -4.12
N ARG A 578 38.31 -13.51 -3.35
CA ARG A 578 37.89 -14.89 -3.25
C ARG A 578 37.46 -15.32 -4.65
N LYS A 579 38.11 -16.37 -5.17
CA LYS A 579 37.71 -16.97 -6.44
C LYS A 579 36.22 -17.37 -6.30
N GLN A 580 35.33 -16.61 -6.96
CA GLN A 580 33.91 -16.87 -6.87
C GLN A 580 33.61 -18.12 -7.69
N ASP A 581 32.88 -19.07 -7.09
CA ASP A 581 32.42 -20.30 -7.74
C ASP A 581 31.08 -20.02 -8.42
N TYR A 582 31.13 -19.54 -9.65
CA TYR A 582 29.93 -19.30 -10.45
C TYR A 582 29.33 -20.60 -10.91
N ARG A 583 28.01 -20.72 -10.84
CA ARG A 583 27.23 -21.89 -11.24
C ARG A 583 26.07 -21.46 -12.11
N ASP A 584 25.53 -22.43 -12.85
CA ASP A 584 24.27 -22.23 -13.56
C ASP A 584 23.17 -21.86 -12.57
N ILE A 585 22.32 -20.90 -12.99
CA ILE A 585 21.20 -20.41 -12.20
C ILE A 585 19.89 -20.72 -12.90
N GLU A 586 19.04 -21.47 -12.23
CA GLU A 586 17.67 -21.70 -12.67
C GLU A 586 16.79 -20.51 -12.24
N MET A 587 16.03 -19.95 -13.20
CA MET A 587 15.12 -18.83 -12.98
C MET A 587 13.76 -19.10 -13.61
N PRO A 588 12.65 -18.61 -12.99
CA PRO A 588 11.32 -18.80 -13.53
C PRO A 588 11.15 -18.05 -14.86
N ARG A 589 10.43 -18.66 -15.81
CA ARG A 589 10.06 -18.03 -17.07
C ARG A 589 8.89 -17.08 -16.88
N ASN A 590 8.91 -15.97 -17.63
CA ASN A 590 7.77 -15.08 -17.74
C ASN A 590 6.51 -15.83 -18.16
N SER A 591 5.37 -15.51 -17.55
CA SER A 591 4.12 -16.24 -17.76
C SER A 591 2.93 -15.30 -17.89
N PRO A 592 2.06 -15.48 -18.89
CA PRO A 592 0.83 -14.73 -19.00
C PRO A 592 -0.26 -15.16 -18.02
N THR A 593 0.00 -16.18 -17.18
CA THR A 593 -0.98 -16.73 -16.23
C THR A 593 -1.63 -15.66 -15.38
N GLY A 594 -0.84 -14.71 -14.84
CA GLY A 594 -1.36 -13.63 -13.98
C GLY A 594 -2.39 -12.76 -14.72
N ILE A 595 -2.01 -12.18 -15.86
CA ILE A 595 -2.90 -11.26 -16.61
C ILE A 595 -4.12 -11.98 -17.18
N VAL A 596 -3.98 -13.23 -17.65
CA VAL A 596 -5.09 -14.00 -18.21
C VAL A 596 -6.09 -14.39 -17.13
N CYS A 597 -5.62 -14.86 -15.96
CA CYS A 597 -6.46 -15.12 -14.81
C CYS A 597 -7.23 -13.86 -14.38
N ALA A 598 -6.55 -12.74 -14.30
CA ALA A 598 -7.10 -11.44 -13.93
C ALA A 598 -8.13 -10.92 -14.95
N PHE A 599 -7.90 -11.13 -16.24
CA PHE A 599 -8.89 -10.80 -17.27
C PHE A 599 -10.20 -11.54 -17.04
N PHE A 600 -10.14 -12.85 -16.84
CA PHE A 600 -11.35 -13.64 -16.57
C PHE A 600 -11.98 -13.31 -15.23
N ALA A 601 -11.20 -13.01 -14.20
CA ALA A 601 -11.71 -12.54 -12.91
C ALA A 601 -12.43 -11.19 -13.03
N THR A 602 -11.91 -10.26 -13.86
CA THR A 602 -12.58 -8.98 -14.16
C THR A 602 -13.90 -9.19 -14.89
N VAL A 603 -13.90 -10.07 -15.93
CA VAL A 603 -15.11 -10.43 -16.66
C VAL A 603 -16.16 -11.03 -15.72
N MET A 604 -15.76 -11.95 -14.85
CA MET A 604 -16.64 -12.57 -13.86
C MET A 604 -17.17 -11.52 -12.88
N GLY A 605 -16.32 -10.67 -12.30
CA GLY A 605 -16.71 -9.63 -11.35
C GLY A 605 -17.69 -8.62 -11.97
N PHE A 606 -17.39 -8.12 -13.16
CA PHE A 606 -18.29 -7.23 -13.89
C PHE A 606 -19.63 -7.91 -14.20
N ALA A 607 -19.59 -9.15 -14.66
CA ALA A 607 -20.80 -9.92 -14.95
C ALA A 607 -21.66 -10.20 -13.72
N MET A 608 -21.03 -10.44 -12.56
CA MET A 608 -21.74 -10.58 -11.27
C MET A 608 -22.43 -9.29 -10.88
N VAL A 609 -21.75 -8.13 -10.99
CA VAL A 609 -22.35 -6.81 -10.71
C VAL A 609 -23.61 -6.56 -11.54
N TRP A 610 -23.59 -6.93 -12.83
CA TRP A 610 -24.66 -6.69 -13.78
C TRP A 610 -25.61 -7.89 -13.97
N HIS A 611 -25.43 -8.97 -13.20
CA HIS A 611 -26.24 -10.21 -13.29
C HIS A 611 -26.23 -10.84 -14.69
N ILE A 612 -25.10 -10.82 -15.40
CA ILE A 612 -24.90 -11.41 -16.73
C ILE A 612 -24.41 -12.85 -16.55
N TRP A 613 -25.30 -13.76 -16.16
CA TRP A 613 -24.93 -15.09 -15.67
C TRP A 613 -24.10 -15.95 -16.62
N TRP A 614 -24.33 -15.87 -17.94
CA TRP A 614 -23.52 -16.59 -18.90
C TRP A 614 -22.05 -16.10 -18.92
N MET A 615 -21.82 -14.80 -18.74
CA MET A 615 -20.47 -14.26 -18.62
C MET A 615 -19.82 -14.62 -17.29
N VAL A 616 -20.59 -14.78 -16.22
CA VAL A 616 -20.08 -15.28 -14.93
C VAL A 616 -19.50 -16.67 -15.11
N VAL A 617 -20.26 -17.57 -15.77
CA VAL A 617 -19.78 -18.93 -16.04
C VAL A 617 -18.54 -18.92 -16.93
N LEU A 618 -18.53 -18.11 -18.00
CA LEU A 618 -17.39 -17.95 -18.90
C LEU A 618 -16.15 -17.44 -18.14
N GLY A 619 -16.31 -16.40 -17.32
CA GLY A 619 -15.23 -15.85 -16.51
C GLY A 619 -14.69 -16.85 -15.50
N GLY A 620 -15.56 -17.56 -14.78
CA GLY A 620 -15.17 -18.60 -13.83
C GLY A 620 -14.43 -19.77 -14.47
N ILE A 621 -14.96 -20.31 -15.57
CA ILE A 621 -14.30 -21.39 -16.32
C ILE A 621 -12.96 -20.89 -16.89
N GLY A 622 -12.89 -19.68 -17.45
CA GLY A 622 -11.66 -19.12 -17.99
C GLY A 622 -10.58 -18.93 -16.92
N ALA A 623 -10.93 -18.40 -15.74
CA ALA A 623 -10.00 -18.28 -14.63
C ALA A 623 -9.49 -19.67 -14.16
N PHE A 624 -10.38 -20.64 -13.99
CA PHE A 624 -10.00 -21.99 -13.62
C PHE A 624 -9.11 -22.66 -14.70
N ALA A 625 -9.51 -22.58 -15.97
CA ALA A 625 -8.74 -23.14 -17.08
C ALA A 625 -7.33 -22.54 -17.17
N THR A 626 -7.15 -21.26 -16.79
CA THR A 626 -5.83 -20.62 -16.74
C THR A 626 -4.88 -21.37 -15.80
N PHE A 627 -5.36 -21.75 -14.61
CA PHE A 627 -4.56 -22.54 -13.66
C PHE A 627 -4.33 -23.97 -14.13
N VAL A 628 -5.32 -24.59 -14.77
CA VAL A 628 -5.16 -25.93 -15.36
C VAL A 628 -4.07 -25.91 -16.42
N VAL A 629 -4.11 -24.94 -17.34
CA VAL A 629 -3.07 -24.78 -18.38
C VAL A 629 -1.70 -24.52 -17.76
N PHE A 630 -1.64 -23.72 -16.69
CA PHE A 630 -0.39 -23.50 -15.97
C PHE A 630 0.16 -24.78 -15.33
N ALA A 631 -0.71 -25.55 -14.66
CA ALA A 631 -0.31 -26.81 -14.00
C ALA A 631 0.16 -27.90 -14.99
N TRP A 632 -0.21 -27.80 -16.26
CA TRP A 632 0.22 -28.74 -17.33
C TRP A 632 1.50 -28.33 -18.07
N ARG A 633 2.19 -27.27 -17.62
CA ARG A 633 3.44 -26.83 -18.25
C ARG A 633 4.62 -27.66 -17.74
N ASP A 634 5.38 -28.21 -18.67
CA ASP A 634 6.55 -29.05 -18.35
C ASP A 634 7.85 -28.24 -18.13
N HIS A 635 7.90 -26.97 -18.58
CA HIS A 635 9.12 -26.13 -18.54
C HIS A 635 8.82 -24.71 -18.07
N ASP A 636 8.72 -24.56 -16.74
CA ASP A 636 8.47 -23.23 -16.11
C ASP A 636 9.74 -22.46 -15.78
N GLU A 637 10.92 -23.05 -15.99
CA GLU A 637 12.22 -22.48 -15.66
C GLU A 637 13.12 -22.39 -16.90
N TYR A 638 14.11 -21.53 -16.83
CA TYR A 638 15.23 -21.43 -17.76
C TYR A 638 16.54 -21.32 -17.02
N VAL A 639 17.60 -21.82 -17.62
CA VAL A 639 18.94 -21.81 -17.03
C VAL A 639 19.74 -20.63 -17.55
N ILE A 640 20.34 -19.84 -16.66
CA ILE A 640 21.36 -18.84 -16.99
C ILE A 640 22.71 -19.54 -16.79
N PRO A 641 23.51 -19.72 -17.85
CA PRO A 641 24.80 -20.42 -17.74
C PRO A 641 25.78 -19.69 -16.82
N ALA A 642 26.62 -20.41 -16.10
CA ALA A 642 27.64 -19.87 -15.20
C ALA A 642 28.54 -18.82 -15.87
N ALA A 643 28.89 -19.00 -17.13
CA ALA A 643 29.69 -18.04 -17.90
C ALA A 643 28.98 -16.70 -18.10
N GLU A 644 27.65 -16.70 -18.28
CA GLU A 644 26.85 -15.47 -18.40
C GLU A 644 26.69 -14.80 -17.02
N VAL A 645 26.46 -15.58 -15.97
CA VAL A 645 26.43 -15.08 -14.59
C VAL A 645 27.75 -14.38 -14.24
N GLU A 646 28.89 -15.02 -14.55
CA GLU A 646 30.22 -14.47 -14.34
C GLU A 646 30.43 -13.17 -15.14
N ARG A 647 30.03 -13.14 -16.40
CA ARG A 647 30.15 -11.97 -17.26
C ARG A 647 29.42 -10.76 -16.68
N ILE A 648 28.16 -10.96 -16.28
CA ILE A 648 27.31 -9.90 -15.69
C ILE A 648 27.91 -9.42 -14.36
N ASP A 649 28.29 -10.32 -13.48
CA ASP A 649 28.80 -9.98 -12.14
C ASP A 649 30.15 -9.24 -12.22
N ARG A 650 31.08 -9.70 -13.07
CA ARG A 650 32.36 -9.02 -13.29
C ARG A 650 32.18 -7.61 -13.87
N ALA A 651 31.22 -7.42 -14.79
CA ALA A 651 30.90 -6.10 -15.33
C ALA A 651 30.40 -5.14 -14.23
N ASN A 652 29.47 -5.61 -13.39
CA ASN A 652 28.95 -4.85 -12.25
C ASN A 652 30.04 -4.50 -11.22
N ILE A 653 30.92 -5.44 -10.90
CA ILE A 653 32.06 -5.21 -9.99
C ILE A 653 33.03 -4.17 -10.58
N ALA A 654 33.33 -4.23 -11.87
CA ALA A 654 34.22 -3.29 -12.54
C ALA A 654 33.63 -1.86 -12.55
N GLU A 655 32.36 -1.71 -12.89
CA GLU A 655 31.66 -0.41 -12.85
C GLU A 655 31.67 0.19 -11.44
N ARG A 656 31.39 -0.62 -10.43
CA ARG A 656 31.40 -0.21 -9.03
C ARG A 656 32.79 0.22 -8.55
N LYS A 657 33.84 -0.53 -8.87
CA LYS A 657 35.21 -0.17 -8.53
C LYS A 657 35.64 1.16 -9.16
N SER A 658 35.29 1.37 -10.43
CA SER A 658 35.56 2.63 -11.14
C SER A 658 34.84 3.81 -10.47
N ALA A 659 33.58 3.64 -10.07
CA ALA A 659 32.79 4.67 -9.40
C ALA A 659 33.37 5.03 -8.03
N LEU A 660 33.76 4.04 -7.22
CA LEU A 660 34.35 4.26 -5.88
C LEU A 660 35.71 4.93 -5.95
N SER A 661 36.54 4.59 -6.95
CA SER A 661 37.84 5.26 -7.14
C SER A 661 37.68 6.73 -7.56
N ALA A 662 36.67 7.07 -8.33
CA ALA A 662 36.37 8.44 -8.71
C ALA A 662 35.89 9.30 -7.52
N VAL A 663 35.14 8.72 -6.58
CA VAL A 663 34.65 9.40 -5.35
C VAL A 663 35.82 9.61 -4.35
N GLY A 664 36.78 8.69 -4.26
CA GLY A 664 37.96 8.82 -3.38
C GLY A 664 39.01 9.82 -3.89
N ALA A 665 38.93 10.22 -5.15
CA ALA A 665 39.84 11.20 -5.77
C ALA A 665 39.28 12.64 -5.78
N SER A 666 38.01 12.84 -5.41
CA SER A 666 37.35 14.14 -5.26
C SER A 666 37.28 14.57 -3.78
#